data_900b0dad0ba9b7fcc6afbe5474c5c3b0
#
_entry.id   900b0dad0ba9b7fcc6afbe5474c5c3b0
#
_cell.length_a   1.000
_cell.length_b   1.000
_cell.length_c   1.000
_cell.angle_alpha   90.00
_cell.angle_beta   90.00
_cell.angle_gamma   90.00
#
_symmetry.space_group_name_H-M   'P 1'
#
loop_
_entity.id
_entity.type
_entity.pdbx_description
1 polymer ?
#
loop_
_entity_poly.entity_id
_entity_poly.type
_entity_poly.pdbx_seq_one_letter_code
_entity_poly.pdbx_strand_id
1 'polypeptide(L)'
;MKTTYRKILILSCSLLFTIFSIAQKKIAFVSGKVVDDNEKPLSGVSVIILGQSKGIVTNDSGLFRISVVANKAFALLFTYTGRRGEQKNFLLNEGEEDSVTIRLEKGETTLTPVVVTDQRDRREAGLIRPNPKTILNLPSAVTGVESLIKIFVGSNNELTSQYSVRGGSFDENLIYVNDFEIFRPYLVRSGQQEGLSFINPEMVRNINFYNGGFQAKYGDKMSSVLDIQYKKPKNFGGSAYISILEQGVHLEGVSKNSKFTYLVGARNRSNKNLLSKQDTKGNYVPSSSDFQALFTYQLSPKWYAELLANISKTKFTLIPEYSQLTTSVFSPFFSATIGVDINFDGREKDAYQTGMAGFSLTNTVNRRLKLKWLVSRFENNEEENIDITGAYLFGERDFDKRNATYGLIINPLGAGVFQNWARNDLNITNWNVSHKGYYDAGKHAIQWGVGFDNTHIKDKLNEWEFQDSAGYAIPYQPNMLQLSKVIKSNALLEVNKFSGFIQDNILMGKDSSRSATLTIGTRFNYNALNKEFVISPRIGASWKPKWKSDIVFRTAAGMYIQPPFYRELRRYDGTVNTNLKSQKSWQAVAGFDYNFIGIGGRPMRWTTEAYYKNMTDVVPYDIDNVRIRYFGENMAKAYAAGVEMRLHGELVQDAESWISIGIMKTAEDLNGDHYFRYKNAAGEFITAQSTDQIPVDSVRYDVGWLRRPTDRRITFGLYASDYLATNKNFKAYINLLYGTNMPYNIPNAVKYRNGAVIEPYIRCDVGFSALLLDEDRSRRRSHSPFRSFNSIWASLEVFNIIDRANTISYLFIKDFSNTVYLLPNRLTPRLINFKIVARW
;
A
#
# COMPACT_ATOMS: atom_id res chain seq x y z
N MET A 1 13.70 -50.00 -13.84
CA MET A 1 13.45 -48.57 -13.66
C MET A 1 14.48 -47.79 -12.82
N LYS A 2 15.30 -48.40 -11.95
CA LYS A 2 16.32 -47.67 -11.14
C LYS A 2 17.61 -47.29 -11.91
N THR A 3 17.89 -47.89 -13.02
CA THR A 3 19.12 -47.65 -13.83
C THR A 3 18.96 -46.50 -14.82
N THR A 4 17.74 -46.18 -15.23
CA THR A 4 17.47 -45.11 -16.23
C THR A 4 17.49 -43.72 -15.57
N TYR A 5 16.98 -43.59 -14.31
CA TYR A 5 17.05 -42.33 -13.54
C TYR A 5 18.51 -41.92 -13.20
N ARG A 6 19.39 -42.91 -12.95
CA ARG A 6 20.79 -42.61 -12.63
C ARG A 6 21.57 -42.10 -13.83
N LYS A 7 21.22 -42.53 -15.07
CA LYS A 7 21.82 -42.04 -16.30
C LYS A 7 21.31 -40.64 -16.68
N ILE A 8 20.04 -40.33 -16.41
CA ILE A 8 19.47 -39.00 -16.65
C ILE A 8 20.05 -37.99 -15.65
N LEU A 9 20.25 -38.37 -14.39
CA LEU A 9 20.84 -37.50 -13.37
C LEU A 9 22.34 -37.21 -13.66
N ILE A 10 23.09 -38.18 -14.15
CA ILE A 10 24.48 -37.98 -14.54
C ILE A 10 24.59 -37.15 -15.83
N LEU A 11 23.64 -37.28 -16.76
CA LEU A 11 23.60 -36.45 -17.98
C LEU A 11 23.20 -34.99 -17.67
N SER A 12 22.28 -34.75 -16.76
CA SER A 12 21.95 -33.40 -16.32
C SER A 12 23.03 -32.74 -15.46
N CYS A 13 23.79 -33.50 -14.66
CA CYS A 13 24.95 -32.96 -13.94
C CYS A 13 26.11 -32.66 -14.88
N SER A 14 26.35 -33.45 -15.94
CA SER A 14 27.43 -33.16 -16.91
C SER A 14 27.10 -32.00 -17.84
N LEU A 15 25.82 -31.72 -18.12
CA LEU A 15 25.40 -30.52 -18.85
C LEU A 15 25.54 -29.22 -18.01
N LEU A 16 25.48 -29.32 -16.69
CA LEU A 16 25.71 -28.17 -15.79
C LEU A 16 27.21 -27.84 -15.61
N PHE A 17 28.12 -28.75 -15.90
CA PHE A 17 29.56 -28.53 -15.74
C PHE A 17 30.25 -27.91 -16.99
N THR A 18 29.59 -27.88 -18.15
CA THR A 18 30.16 -27.30 -19.38
C THR A 18 29.93 -25.79 -19.54
N ILE A 19 29.32 -25.10 -18.57
CA ILE A 19 29.06 -23.65 -18.64
C ILE A 19 30.14 -22.79 -17.91
N PHE A 20 31.18 -23.40 -17.35
CA PHE A 20 32.33 -22.64 -16.83
C PHE A 20 33.43 -22.47 -17.92
N SER A 21 33.07 -21.80 -19.01
CA SER A 21 34.10 -21.22 -19.90
C SER A 21 34.68 -19.98 -19.21
N ILE A 22 35.98 -19.98 -19.04
CA ILE A 22 36.79 -18.88 -18.52
C ILE A 22 36.59 -17.67 -19.44
N ALA A 23 35.75 -16.71 -19.04
CA ALA A 23 35.57 -15.48 -19.79
C ALA A 23 36.84 -14.60 -19.64
N GLN A 24 37.66 -14.54 -20.68
CA GLN A 24 38.63 -13.45 -20.79
C GLN A 24 37.93 -12.10 -20.63
N LYS A 25 38.53 -11.18 -19.87
CA LYS A 25 37.98 -9.80 -19.72
C LYS A 25 38.01 -9.12 -21.09
N LYS A 26 36.89 -9.08 -21.75
CA LYS A 26 36.71 -8.32 -22.99
C LYS A 26 36.71 -6.83 -22.66
N ILE A 27 37.51 -6.04 -23.34
CA ILE A 27 37.79 -4.63 -23.07
C ILE A 27 37.22 -3.77 -24.19
N ALA A 28 36.59 -2.65 -23.85
CA ALA A 28 36.18 -1.57 -24.74
C ALA A 28 36.72 -0.24 -24.19
N PHE A 29 36.63 0.84 -24.96
CA PHE A 29 37.09 2.15 -24.55
C PHE A 29 36.00 3.19 -24.70
N VAL A 30 35.98 4.15 -23.77
CA VAL A 30 35.25 5.42 -23.92
C VAL A 30 36.28 6.53 -23.94
N SER A 31 36.28 7.30 -25.01
CA SER A 31 37.11 8.51 -25.18
C SER A 31 36.21 9.73 -25.31
N GLY A 32 36.75 10.90 -25.13
CA GLY A 32 35.95 12.10 -25.35
C GLY A 32 36.56 13.34 -24.79
N LYS A 33 35.79 14.44 -24.86
CA LYS A 33 36.15 15.77 -24.39
C LYS A 33 35.16 16.27 -23.38
N VAL A 34 35.62 16.86 -22.31
CA VAL A 34 34.78 17.59 -21.35
C VAL A 34 34.97 19.10 -21.53
N VAL A 35 33.85 19.83 -21.65
CA VAL A 35 33.81 21.26 -21.90
C VAL A 35 32.92 21.97 -20.86
N ASP A 36 33.09 23.27 -20.73
CA ASP A 36 32.22 24.13 -19.94
C ASP A 36 31.01 24.69 -20.72
N ASP A 37 30.24 25.57 -20.12
CA ASP A 37 29.04 26.21 -20.70
C ASP A 37 29.41 27.06 -21.94
N ASN A 38 30.66 27.49 -22.09
CA ASN A 38 31.20 28.30 -23.18
C ASN A 38 32.02 27.45 -24.18
N GLU A 39 31.88 26.11 -24.13
CA GLU A 39 32.61 25.14 -24.98
C GLU A 39 34.15 25.13 -24.76
N LYS A 40 34.66 25.74 -23.68
CA LYS A 40 36.09 25.70 -23.35
C LYS A 40 36.42 24.35 -22.71
N PRO A 41 37.57 23.74 -23.07
CA PRO A 41 38.03 22.47 -22.48
C PRO A 41 38.19 22.60 -20.95
N LEU A 42 37.75 21.57 -20.22
CA LEU A 42 37.93 21.48 -18.76
C LEU A 42 38.98 20.43 -18.42
N SER A 43 40.14 20.89 -17.96
CA SER A 43 41.21 20.08 -17.39
C SER A 43 40.88 19.69 -15.94
N GLY A 44 41.30 18.50 -15.50
CA GLY A 44 41.14 18.05 -14.13
C GLY A 44 39.76 17.55 -13.75
N VAL A 45 38.86 17.27 -14.72
CA VAL A 45 37.57 16.63 -14.47
C VAL A 45 37.78 15.16 -14.11
N SER A 46 37.22 14.75 -12.98
CA SER A 46 37.23 13.36 -12.55
C SER A 46 36.20 12.56 -13.34
N VAL A 47 36.64 11.50 -14.04
CA VAL A 47 35.82 10.57 -14.81
C VAL A 47 35.89 9.21 -14.14
N ILE A 48 34.80 8.76 -13.51
CA ILE A 48 34.76 7.56 -12.68
C ILE A 48 33.72 6.59 -13.25
N ILE A 49 34.07 5.31 -13.31
CA ILE A 49 33.08 4.27 -13.59
C ILE A 49 32.21 4.09 -12.34
N LEU A 50 30.92 4.34 -12.45
CA LEU A 50 29.99 4.26 -11.34
C LEU A 50 29.98 2.86 -10.70
N GLY A 51 30.19 2.81 -9.38
CA GLY A 51 30.30 1.52 -8.66
C GLY A 51 31.68 0.85 -8.69
N GLN A 52 32.71 1.50 -9.26
CA GLN A 52 34.09 1.05 -9.20
C GLN A 52 35.01 2.13 -8.62
N SER A 53 36.12 1.73 -8.02
CA SER A 53 37.16 2.66 -7.57
C SER A 53 38.10 3.12 -8.70
N LYS A 54 37.82 2.72 -9.94
CA LYS A 54 38.63 3.03 -11.12
C LYS A 54 38.12 4.29 -11.79
N GLY A 55 38.96 5.30 -11.83
CA GLY A 55 38.67 6.59 -12.49
C GLY A 55 39.93 7.16 -13.12
N ILE A 56 39.78 8.15 -13.97
CA ILE A 56 40.83 8.94 -14.60
C ILE A 56 40.48 10.42 -14.50
N VAL A 57 41.40 11.29 -14.86
CA VAL A 57 41.19 12.72 -14.88
C VAL A 57 41.42 13.24 -16.30
N THR A 58 40.66 14.24 -16.76
CA THR A 58 40.89 14.89 -18.07
C THR A 58 42.20 15.65 -18.11
N ASN A 59 42.89 15.59 -19.26
CA ASN A 59 44.10 16.35 -19.51
C ASN A 59 43.83 17.84 -19.75
N ASP A 60 44.89 18.64 -20.02
CA ASP A 60 44.79 20.11 -20.21
C ASP A 60 43.92 20.51 -21.41
N SER A 61 43.73 19.63 -22.36
CA SER A 61 42.80 19.83 -23.49
C SER A 61 41.39 19.32 -23.21
N GLY A 62 41.06 18.89 -21.96
CA GLY A 62 39.79 18.38 -21.57
C GLY A 62 39.51 16.95 -22.08
N LEU A 63 40.53 16.26 -22.63
CA LEU A 63 40.37 14.92 -23.21
C LEU A 63 40.56 13.83 -22.17
N PHE A 64 39.78 12.74 -22.34
CA PHE A 64 39.88 11.53 -21.52
C PHE A 64 39.76 10.30 -22.38
N ARG A 65 40.33 9.15 -21.92
CA ARG A 65 40.16 7.83 -22.48
C ARG A 65 40.21 6.78 -21.38
N ILE A 66 39.12 6.10 -21.15
CA ILE A 66 38.97 5.12 -20.06
C ILE A 66 38.67 3.73 -20.62
N SER A 67 39.37 2.70 -20.10
CA SER A 67 39.11 1.31 -20.44
C SER A 67 37.98 0.75 -19.57
N VAL A 68 37.03 0.10 -20.21
CA VAL A 68 35.81 -0.43 -19.59
C VAL A 68 35.64 -1.91 -19.95
N VAL A 69 34.81 -2.62 -19.20
CA VAL A 69 34.48 -4.00 -19.52
C VAL A 69 33.43 -4.02 -20.61
N ALA A 70 33.76 -4.66 -21.74
CA ALA A 70 32.85 -4.81 -22.87
C ALA A 70 31.66 -5.73 -22.56
N ASN A 71 30.58 -5.59 -23.33
CA ASN A 71 29.35 -6.37 -23.23
C ASN A 71 28.67 -6.28 -21.83
N LYS A 72 28.89 -5.15 -21.13
CA LYS A 72 28.30 -4.86 -19.82
C LYS A 72 27.89 -3.40 -19.78
N ALA A 73 26.65 -3.13 -19.40
CA ALA A 73 26.20 -1.76 -19.17
C ALA A 73 26.96 -1.13 -17.98
N PHE A 74 27.44 0.06 -18.15
CA PHE A 74 28.13 0.86 -17.13
C PHE A 74 27.79 2.33 -17.28
N ALA A 75 28.02 3.12 -16.24
CA ALA A 75 27.89 4.58 -16.27
C ALA A 75 29.23 5.22 -15.97
N LEU A 76 29.54 6.29 -16.68
CA LEU A 76 30.60 7.22 -16.32
C LEU A 76 30.02 8.42 -15.61
N LEU A 77 30.60 8.80 -14.49
CA LEU A 77 30.29 10.01 -13.74
C LEU A 77 31.42 11.01 -13.93
N PHE A 78 31.09 12.19 -14.42
CA PHE A 78 31.97 13.31 -14.65
C PHE A 78 31.76 14.33 -13.54
N THR A 79 32.79 14.64 -12.76
CA THR A 79 32.71 15.59 -11.64
C THR A 79 33.83 16.58 -11.67
N TYR A 80 33.52 17.85 -11.40
CA TYR A 80 34.48 18.95 -11.31
C TYR A 80 34.05 19.94 -10.23
N THR A 81 35.01 20.50 -9.46
CA THR A 81 34.71 21.41 -8.38
C THR A 81 34.01 22.67 -8.89
N GLY A 82 32.86 23.03 -8.33
CA GLY A 82 32.07 24.20 -8.73
C GLY A 82 31.19 24.00 -9.98
N ARG A 83 31.08 22.76 -10.48
CA ARG A 83 30.21 22.42 -11.61
C ARG A 83 29.26 21.27 -11.26
N ARG A 84 28.14 21.20 -11.97
CA ARG A 84 27.17 20.11 -11.82
C ARG A 84 27.75 18.84 -12.42
N GLY A 85 27.78 17.74 -11.63
CA GLY A 85 28.23 16.45 -12.12
C GLY A 85 27.26 15.88 -13.17
N GLU A 86 27.78 15.30 -14.24
CA GLU A 86 27.03 14.69 -15.32
C GLU A 86 27.28 13.18 -15.33
N GLN A 87 26.22 12.39 -15.56
CA GLN A 87 26.31 10.93 -15.69
C GLN A 87 25.86 10.48 -17.09
N LYS A 88 26.65 9.64 -17.74
CA LYS A 88 26.30 9.04 -19.03
C LYS A 88 26.45 7.54 -18.99
N ASN A 89 25.44 6.83 -19.51
CA ASN A 89 25.36 5.39 -19.54
C ASN A 89 25.87 4.86 -20.90
N PHE A 90 26.55 3.72 -20.88
CA PHE A 90 27.14 3.09 -22.06
C PHE A 90 26.93 1.58 -22.03
N LEU A 91 26.83 1.00 -23.24
CA LEU A 91 26.93 -0.43 -23.50
C LEU A 91 27.79 -0.61 -24.75
N LEU A 92 29.01 -1.13 -24.62
CA LEU A 92 29.96 -1.26 -25.71
C LEU A 92 30.32 -2.74 -25.94
N ASN A 93 30.47 -3.10 -27.19
CA ASN A 93 30.95 -4.42 -27.58
C ASN A 93 32.47 -4.54 -27.43
N GLU A 94 33.01 -5.75 -27.56
CA GLU A 94 34.44 -6.00 -27.46
C GLU A 94 35.22 -5.27 -28.57
N GLY A 95 36.22 -4.48 -28.15
CA GLY A 95 37.05 -3.70 -29.08
C GLY A 95 36.40 -2.41 -29.55
N GLU A 96 35.15 -2.10 -29.14
CA GLU A 96 34.45 -0.88 -29.50
C GLU A 96 35.02 0.32 -28.73
N GLU A 97 35.14 1.46 -29.38
CA GLU A 97 35.52 2.75 -28.81
C GLU A 97 34.42 3.77 -29.13
N ASP A 98 33.79 4.31 -28.12
CA ASP A 98 32.79 5.39 -28.25
C ASP A 98 33.40 6.73 -27.84
N SER A 99 33.12 7.80 -28.63
CA SER A 99 33.66 9.13 -28.42
C SER A 99 32.53 10.10 -28.05
N VAL A 100 32.64 10.75 -26.88
CA VAL A 100 31.57 11.59 -26.35
C VAL A 100 32.08 12.97 -25.92
N THR A 101 31.26 14.00 -26.15
CA THR A 101 31.49 15.34 -25.58
C THR A 101 30.56 15.54 -24.41
N ILE A 102 31.11 15.88 -23.28
CA ILE A 102 30.38 16.11 -22.03
C ILE A 102 30.47 17.62 -21.69
N ARG A 103 29.31 18.24 -21.45
CA ARG A 103 29.24 19.63 -21.01
C ARG A 103 28.91 19.66 -19.52
N LEU A 104 29.78 20.29 -18.71
CA LEU A 104 29.54 20.49 -17.29
C LEU A 104 29.12 21.94 -17.05
N GLU A 105 27.85 22.15 -16.71
CA GLU A 105 27.27 23.45 -16.38
C GLU A 105 27.79 23.99 -15.04
N LYS A 106 27.88 25.31 -14.90
CA LYS A 106 28.16 25.96 -13.61
C LYS A 106 27.09 25.56 -12.59
N GLY A 107 27.48 24.85 -11.56
CA GLY A 107 26.61 24.57 -10.41
C GLY A 107 26.77 25.68 -9.37
N GLU A 108 25.66 26.25 -8.90
CA GLU A 108 25.70 27.01 -7.67
C GLU A 108 26.18 26.12 -6.54
N THR A 109 27.10 26.59 -5.75
CA THR A 109 27.80 25.88 -4.69
C THR A 109 26.87 25.61 -3.50
N THR A 110 25.94 24.71 -3.67
CA THR A 110 25.43 23.93 -2.59
C THR A 110 26.01 22.53 -2.76
N LEU A 111 27.06 22.24 -2.02
CA LEU A 111 27.52 20.87 -1.78
C LEU A 111 26.38 20.10 -1.13
N THR A 112 25.41 19.72 -1.94
CA THR A 112 24.59 18.57 -1.62
C THR A 112 25.56 17.40 -1.73
N PRO A 113 25.87 16.67 -0.65
CA PRO A 113 26.64 15.46 -0.82
C PRO A 113 25.93 14.66 -1.90
N VAL A 114 26.64 14.26 -2.96
CA VAL A 114 26.18 13.18 -3.85
C VAL A 114 26.04 12.00 -2.90
N VAL A 115 24.87 11.87 -2.35
CA VAL A 115 24.52 10.69 -1.59
C VAL A 115 24.52 9.62 -2.65
N VAL A 116 25.50 8.71 -2.58
CA VAL A 116 25.47 7.42 -3.28
C VAL A 116 24.31 6.66 -2.65
N THR A 117 23.12 7.04 -3.06
CA THR A 117 21.83 6.61 -2.49
C THR A 117 21.66 5.12 -2.70
N ASP A 118 22.15 4.61 -3.82
CA ASP A 118 21.93 3.22 -4.24
C ASP A 118 22.56 2.18 -3.30
N GLN A 119 23.71 2.44 -2.70
CA GLN A 119 24.33 1.49 -1.77
C GLN A 119 23.78 1.57 -0.35
N ARG A 120 23.36 2.72 0.13
CA ARG A 120 22.72 2.87 1.46
C ARG A 120 21.33 2.25 1.47
N ASP A 121 20.61 2.35 0.37
CA ASP A 121 19.21 1.94 0.25
C ASP A 121 19.00 0.43 0.27
N ARG A 122 20.01 -0.33 -0.15
CA ARG A 122 19.99 -1.80 -0.13
C ARG A 122 20.32 -2.40 1.23
N ARG A 123 20.58 -1.59 2.25
CA ARG A 123 21.04 -2.03 3.57
C ARG A 123 19.92 -2.16 4.61
N GLU A 124 18.74 -1.69 4.30
CA GLU A 124 17.60 -1.76 5.21
C GLU A 124 16.69 -2.92 4.84
N ALA A 125 16.43 -3.85 5.78
CA ALA A 125 15.48 -4.94 5.58
C ALA A 125 14.06 -4.38 5.36
N GLY A 126 13.29 -5.02 4.49
CA GLY A 126 11.92 -4.62 4.19
C GLY A 126 11.78 -3.36 3.33
N LEU A 127 12.84 -2.64 2.99
CA LEU A 127 12.76 -1.41 2.21
C LEU A 127 12.55 -1.66 0.72
N ILE A 128 11.51 -1.06 0.16
CA ILE A 128 11.19 -1.03 -1.27
C ILE A 128 11.12 0.44 -1.71
N ARG A 129 11.79 0.78 -2.79
CA ARG A 129 11.80 2.12 -3.39
C ARG A 129 11.31 2.10 -4.82
N PRO A 130 10.02 2.19 -5.05
CA PRO A 130 9.47 2.29 -6.39
C PRO A 130 9.73 3.69 -6.98
N ASN A 131 9.83 3.73 -8.30
CA ASN A 131 9.93 5.00 -9.01
C ASN A 131 8.57 5.72 -8.99
N PRO A 132 8.46 6.97 -8.50
CA PRO A 132 7.21 7.69 -8.47
C PRO A 132 6.57 7.89 -9.86
N LYS A 133 7.36 7.94 -10.93
CA LYS A 133 6.84 8.04 -12.30
C LYS A 133 6.01 6.83 -12.71
N THR A 134 6.28 5.65 -12.15
CA THR A 134 5.52 4.42 -12.42
C THR A 134 4.06 4.57 -11.99
N ILE A 135 3.78 5.29 -10.90
CA ILE A 135 2.42 5.51 -10.40
C ILE A 135 1.55 6.25 -11.40
N LEU A 136 2.11 7.25 -12.08
CA LEU A 136 1.40 8.09 -13.04
C LEU A 136 0.95 7.32 -14.29
N ASN A 137 1.59 6.18 -14.55
CA ASN A 137 1.35 5.30 -15.69
C ASN A 137 0.67 3.97 -15.29
N LEU A 138 0.39 3.74 -14.00
CA LEU A 138 -0.23 2.52 -13.53
C LEU A 138 -1.72 2.50 -13.87
N PRO A 139 -2.22 1.57 -14.70
CA PRO A 139 -3.65 1.41 -14.91
C PRO A 139 -4.26 0.81 -13.63
N SER A 140 -5.10 1.57 -12.97
CA SER A 140 -5.77 1.14 -11.75
C SER A 140 -7.04 1.94 -11.50
N ALA A 141 -8.08 1.27 -11.05
CA ALA A 141 -9.31 1.93 -10.60
C ALA A 141 -9.08 2.77 -9.34
N VAL A 142 -8.07 2.45 -8.53
CA VAL A 142 -7.59 3.25 -7.39
C VAL A 142 -6.34 3.98 -7.84
N THR A 143 -6.40 5.30 -7.87
CA THR A 143 -5.23 6.12 -8.19
C THR A 143 -4.43 6.43 -6.92
N GLY A 144 -3.12 6.56 -7.05
CA GLY A 144 -2.26 6.91 -5.91
C GLY A 144 -1.08 5.99 -5.71
N VAL A 145 -0.25 6.32 -4.72
CA VAL A 145 0.94 5.54 -4.34
C VAL A 145 0.54 4.14 -3.86
N GLU A 146 -0.58 4.04 -3.17
CA GLU A 146 -1.10 2.82 -2.57
C GLU A 146 -1.45 1.77 -3.63
N SER A 147 -1.86 2.18 -4.83
CA SER A 147 -2.12 1.24 -5.93
C SER A 147 -0.87 0.48 -6.35
N LEU A 148 0.28 1.14 -6.35
CA LEU A 148 1.57 0.49 -6.61
C LEU A 148 2.01 -0.39 -5.42
N ILE A 149 1.79 0.06 -4.18
CA ILE A 149 2.10 -0.74 -2.99
C ILE A 149 1.31 -2.05 -2.99
N LYS A 150 0.05 -2.04 -3.42
CA LYS A 150 -0.79 -3.25 -3.51
C LYS A 150 -0.20 -4.34 -4.42
N ILE A 151 0.51 -3.97 -5.48
CA ILE A 151 1.21 -4.93 -6.34
C ILE A 151 2.33 -5.63 -5.57
N PHE A 152 3.04 -4.91 -4.70
CA PHE A 152 4.16 -5.48 -3.93
C PHE A 152 3.71 -6.39 -2.80
N VAL A 153 2.56 -6.09 -2.18
CA VAL A 153 2.05 -6.84 -1.01
C VAL A 153 0.92 -7.79 -1.36
N GLY A 154 0.48 -7.82 -2.63
CA GLY A 154 -0.61 -8.67 -3.08
C GLY A 154 -1.96 -8.35 -2.43
N SER A 155 -2.20 -7.11 -2.04
CA SER A 155 -3.46 -6.67 -1.45
C SER A 155 -4.51 -6.45 -2.54
N ASN A 156 -5.73 -6.92 -2.32
CA ASN A 156 -6.82 -6.95 -3.31
C ASN A 156 -7.98 -6.01 -3.03
N ASN A 157 -7.80 -5.01 -2.20
CA ASN A 157 -8.87 -4.05 -2.01
C ASN A 157 -8.94 -3.09 -3.21
N GLU A 158 -9.98 -3.21 -4.03
CA GLU A 158 -10.08 -2.51 -5.32
C GLU A 158 -10.65 -1.12 -5.23
N LEU A 159 -11.41 -0.83 -4.19
CA LEU A 159 -12.14 0.43 -4.07
C LEU A 159 -11.45 1.45 -3.17
N THR A 160 -10.47 1.01 -2.39
CA THR A 160 -9.84 1.85 -1.38
C THR A 160 -8.32 1.90 -1.54
N SER A 161 -7.70 2.93 -0.96
CA SER A 161 -6.26 3.02 -0.78
C SER A 161 -5.70 2.06 0.30
N GLN A 162 -6.57 1.42 1.08
CA GLN A 162 -6.19 0.50 2.15
C GLN A 162 -5.43 -0.72 1.62
N TYR A 163 -4.40 -1.13 2.33
CA TYR A 163 -3.63 -2.33 2.01
C TYR A 163 -3.19 -3.07 3.29
N SER A 164 -3.07 -4.38 3.19
CA SER A 164 -2.62 -5.26 4.28
C SER A 164 -1.20 -5.73 4.01
N VAL A 165 -0.36 -5.79 5.05
CA VAL A 165 1.06 -6.17 4.92
C VAL A 165 1.38 -7.28 5.90
N ARG A 166 1.89 -8.40 5.38
CA ARG A 166 2.41 -9.52 6.19
C ARG A 166 1.44 -9.94 7.30
N GLY A 167 0.17 -10.17 6.94
CA GLY A 167 -0.87 -10.63 7.85
C GLY A 167 -1.43 -9.57 8.80
N GLY A 168 -1.00 -8.32 8.73
CA GLY A 168 -1.58 -7.21 9.48
C GLY A 168 -2.80 -6.62 8.82
N SER A 169 -3.61 -5.89 9.59
CA SER A 169 -4.72 -5.08 9.06
C SER A 169 -4.21 -3.81 8.38
N PHE A 170 -5.09 -3.10 7.67
CA PHE A 170 -4.71 -1.82 7.07
C PHE A 170 -4.43 -0.73 8.12
N ASP A 171 -5.02 -0.81 9.31
CA ASP A 171 -4.79 0.12 10.42
C ASP A 171 -3.42 -0.06 11.09
N GLU A 172 -2.70 -1.14 10.76
CA GLU A 172 -1.33 -1.40 11.23
C GLU A 172 -0.24 -0.71 10.37
N ASN A 173 -0.63 0.11 9.39
CA ASN A 173 0.28 0.82 8.49
C ASN A 173 0.45 2.27 8.90
N LEU A 174 1.67 2.79 8.75
CA LEU A 174 2.05 4.15 9.08
C LEU A 174 2.38 4.91 7.82
N ILE A 175 1.88 6.14 7.70
CA ILE A 175 2.17 7.02 6.56
C ILE A 175 2.81 8.31 7.05
N TYR A 176 3.96 8.66 6.46
CA TYR A 176 4.63 9.94 6.63
C TYR A 176 4.65 10.71 5.31
N VAL A 177 4.47 12.02 5.37
CA VAL A 177 4.73 12.95 4.27
C VAL A 177 5.65 14.06 4.80
N ASN A 178 6.87 14.18 4.24
CA ASN A 178 7.89 15.14 4.67
C ASN A 178 8.19 15.11 6.18
N ASP A 179 8.25 13.90 6.78
CA ASP A 179 8.42 13.65 8.23
C ASP A 179 7.18 13.92 9.11
N PHE A 180 6.09 14.48 8.57
CA PHE A 180 4.82 14.57 9.29
C PHE A 180 4.10 13.23 9.25
N GLU A 181 3.68 12.73 10.40
CA GLU A 181 2.80 11.58 10.50
C GLU A 181 1.40 11.97 10.05
N ILE A 182 0.82 11.19 9.13
CA ILE A 182 -0.55 11.38 8.70
C ILE A 182 -1.45 10.63 9.65
N PHE A 183 -2.11 11.39 10.52
CA PHE A 183 -3.05 10.84 11.46
C PHE A 183 -4.29 10.33 10.73
N ARG A 184 -4.73 9.09 11.00
CA ARG A 184 -5.88 8.45 10.33
C ARG A 184 -5.85 8.58 8.78
N PRO A 185 -4.88 7.99 8.11
CA PRO A 185 -4.78 8.09 6.64
C PRO A 185 -5.98 7.45 5.91
N TYR A 186 -6.72 6.58 6.59
CA TYR A 186 -7.91 5.88 6.11
C TYR A 186 -9.11 6.28 6.95
N LEU A 187 -9.93 7.18 6.43
CA LEU A 187 -11.02 7.82 7.18
C LEU A 187 -12.31 7.03 7.08
N VAL A 188 -12.57 6.44 5.94
CA VAL A 188 -13.89 5.92 5.62
C VAL A 188 -14.17 4.54 6.22
N ARG A 189 -15.44 4.32 6.51
CA ARG A 189 -15.99 3.12 7.14
C ARG A 189 -16.04 1.95 6.16
N SER A 190 -16.30 2.19 4.88
CA SER A 190 -16.34 1.18 3.84
C SER A 190 -15.61 1.66 2.58
N GLY A 191 -15.09 0.70 1.80
CA GLY A 191 -14.36 1.01 0.58
C GLY A 191 -15.18 1.71 -0.50
N GLN A 192 -16.50 1.60 -0.47
CA GLN A 192 -17.38 2.28 -1.43
C GLN A 192 -17.39 3.79 -1.25
N GLN A 193 -17.15 4.25 -0.04
CA GLN A 193 -17.18 5.67 0.35
C GLN A 193 -15.85 6.37 0.12
N GLU A 194 -14.74 5.63 0.04
CA GLU A 194 -13.42 6.22 -0.15
C GLU A 194 -13.25 6.77 -1.58
N GLY A 195 -12.80 8.01 -1.68
CA GLY A 195 -12.56 8.67 -2.94
C GLY A 195 -11.09 8.85 -3.27
N LEU A 196 -10.39 9.69 -2.51
CA LEU A 196 -9.00 10.07 -2.71
C LEU A 196 -8.13 9.61 -1.56
N SER A 197 -6.96 9.05 -1.86
CA SER A 197 -5.93 8.85 -0.85
C SER A 197 -5.32 10.19 -0.43
N PHE A 198 -4.76 10.24 0.79
CA PHE A 198 -4.09 11.45 1.28
C PHE A 198 -2.95 11.90 0.35
N ILE A 199 -2.19 10.95 -0.19
CA ILE A 199 -1.01 11.25 -0.99
C ILE A 199 -1.41 11.69 -2.41
N ASN A 200 -0.97 12.90 -2.82
CA ASN A 200 -1.11 13.35 -4.20
C ASN A 200 0.10 12.87 -5.04
N PRO A 201 -0.10 11.96 -6.01
CA PRO A 201 1.01 11.36 -6.76
C PRO A 201 1.83 12.37 -7.58
N GLU A 202 1.19 13.44 -8.09
CA GLU A 202 1.88 14.48 -8.88
C GLU A 202 2.89 15.29 -8.03
N MET A 203 2.72 15.32 -6.72
CA MET A 203 3.61 16.01 -5.78
C MET A 203 4.77 15.13 -5.31
N VAL A 204 4.75 13.82 -5.53
CA VAL A 204 5.70 12.87 -4.95
C VAL A 204 7.06 12.92 -5.66
N ARG A 205 8.13 12.98 -4.86
CA ARG A 205 9.53 12.86 -5.29
C ARG A 205 10.12 11.49 -5.00
N ASN A 206 9.97 11.01 -3.75
CA ASN A 206 10.52 9.74 -3.27
C ASN A 206 9.48 8.97 -2.49
N ILE A 207 9.55 7.65 -2.62
CA ILE A 207 8.73 6.70 -1.90
C ILE A 207 9.66 5.72 -1.21
N ASN A 208 9.59 5.63 0.11
CA ASN A 208 10.24 4.61 0.91
C ASN A 208 9.13 3.77 1.55
N PHE A 209 8.98 2.55 1.10
CA PHE A 209 8.00 1.63 1.66
C PHE A 209 8.71 0.51 2.40
N TYR A 210 8.40 0.36 3.69
CA TYR A 210 8.90 -0.71 4.54
C TYR A 210 7.77 -1.70 4.82
N ASN A 211 7.92 -2.92 4.36
CA ASN A 211 6.95 -4.00 4.61
C ASN A 211 7.28 -4.83 5.88
N GLY A 212 7.92 -4.23 6.86
CA GLY A 212 8.37 -4.78 8.13
C GLY A 212 9.87 -4.52 8.35
N GLY A 213 10.38 -4.85 9.54
CA GLY A 213 11.79 -4.67 9.87
C GLY A 213 12.27 -3.20 9.91
N PHE A 214 11.36 -2.24 10.01
CA PHE A 214 11.69 -0.81 9.97
C PHE A 214 12.35 -0.31 11.26
N GLN A 215 13.18 0.72 11.10
CA GLN A 215 14.03 1.29 12.16
C GLN A 215 13.21 1.95 13.28
N ALA A 216 13.86 2.19 14.45
CA ALA A 216 13.25 2.79 15.64
C ALA A 216 12.75 4.23 15.43
N LYS A 217 13.28 4.97 14.45
CA LYS A 217 12.80 6.31 14.08
C LYS A 217 11.32 6.34 13.63
N TYR A 218 10.81 5.22 13.13
CA TYR A 218 9.41 5.06 12.75
C TYR A 218 8.61 4.47 13.90
N GLY A 219 7.45 5.07 14.20
CA GLY A 219 6.68 4.79 15.41
C GLY A 219 5.57 3.77 15.25
N ASP A 220 5.02 3.44 16.23
CA ASP A 220 3.73 3.04 16.80
C ASP A 220 2.76 2.31 15.84
N LYS A 221 3.26 1.48 14.94
CA LYS A 221 2.53 0.56 14.06
C LYS A 221 3.30 -0.77 13.91
N MET A 222 2.59 -1.85 13.54
CA MET A 222 3.14 -3.20 13.56
C MET A 222 3.44 -3.79 12.18
N SER A 223 2.91 -3.21 11.08
CA SER A 223 3.01 -3.90 9.80
C SER A 223 3.87 -3.20 8.78
N SER A 224 3.63 -1.94 8.46
CA SER A 224 4.42 -1.24 7.45
C SER A 224 4.59 0.25 7.72
N VAL A 225 5.53 0.85 7.00
CA VAL A 225 5.73 2.29 6.95
C VAL A 225 5.81 2.73 5.49
N LEU A 226 5.04 3.74 5.13
CA LEU A 226 5.10 4.44 3.86
C LEU A 226 5.60 5.87 4.13
N ASP A 227 6.87 6.13 3.83
CA ASP A 227 7.53 7.42 4.03
C ASP A 227 7.67 8.13 2.68
N ILE A 228 6.92 9.20 2.49
CA ILE A 228 6.80 9.97 1.27
C ILE A 228 7.52 11.29 1.41
N GLN A 229 8.28 11.64 0.38
CA GLN A 229 8.85 12.96 0.25
C GLN A 229 8.27 13.66 -0.98
N TYR A 230 7.73 14.85 -0.80
CA TYR A 230 7.26 15.69 -1.88
C TYR A 230 8.40 16.38 -2.61
N LYS A 231 8.14 16.83 -3.84
CA LYS A 231 9.10 17.53 -4.70
C LYS A 231 9.56 18.83 -4.05
N LYS A 232 10.78 19.24 -4.38
CA LYS A 232 11.31 20.58 -4.16
C LYS A 232 11.57 21.19 -5.53
N PRO A 233 10.66 22.04 -6.02
CA PRO A 233 10.76 22.59 -7.37
C PRO A 233 12.02 23.44 -7.55
N LYS A 234 12.62 23.35 -8.74
CA LYS A 234 13.75 24.20 -9.15
C LYS A 234 13.35 25.19 -10.25
N ASN A 235 12.31 24.88 -10.99
CA ASN A 235 11.76 25.68 -12.07
C ASN A 235 10.24 25.77 -11.91
N PHE A 236 9.62 26.69 -12.64
CA PHE A 236 8.18 26.70 -12.80
C PHE A 236 7.73 25.50 -13.64
N GLY A 237 6.68 24.84 -13.24
CA GLY A 237 6.09 23.71 -13.94
C GLY A 237 4.72 23.36 -13.39
N GLY A 238 4.08 22.39 -14.02
CA GLY A 238 2.79 21.91 -13.58
C GLY A 238 2.26 20.77 -14.43
N SER A 239 1.12 20.25 -14.01
CA SER A 239 0.36 19.26 -14.75
C SER A 239 -1.14 19.49 -14.57
N ALA A 240 -1.92 19.16 -15.59
CA ALA A 240 -3.35 19.03 -15.48
C ALA A 240 -3.78 17.71 -16.11
N TYR A 241 -4.73 17.04 -15.48
CA TYR A 241 -5.25 15.80 -16.02
C TYR A 241 -6.77 15.71 -15.83
N ILE A 242 -7.39 15.00 -16.75
CA ILE A 242 -8.81 14.68 -16.72
C ILE A 242 -9.02 13.24 -17.15
N SER A 243 -9.87 12.53 -16.44
CA SER A 243 -10.33 11.20 -16.78
C SER A 243 -11.81 11.03 -16.41
N ILE A 244 -12.38 9.86 -16.75
CA ILE A 244 -13.77 9.53 -16.35
C ILE A 244 -13.93 9.45 -14.84
N LEU A 245 -12.88 9.08 -14.10
CA LEU A 245 -12.92 8.90 -12.64
C LEU A 245 -12.38 10.10 -11.87
N GLU A 246 -11.41 10.82 -12.41
CA GLU A 246 -10.63 11.80 -11.65
C GLU A 246 -10.16 12.96 -12.53
N GLN A 247 -10.11 14.14 -11.95
CA GLN A 247 -9.49 15.32 -12.55
C GLN A 247 -8.61 16.02 -11.51
N GLY A 248 -7.57 16.68 -11.99
CA GLY A 248 -6.68 17.40 -11.08
C GLY A 248 -5.75 18.35 -11.79
N VAL A 249 -5.23 19.29 -10.99
CA VAL A 249 -4.23 20.27 -11.41
C VAL A 249 -3.13 20.32 -10.37
N HIS A 250 -1.91 20.47 -10.83
CA HIS A 250 -0.73 20.61 -10.01
C HIS A 250 0.12 21.75 -10.54
N LEU A 251 0.61 22.59 -9.65
CA LEU A 251 1.51 23.73 -9.95
C LEU A 251 2.70 23.68 -9.01
N GLU A 252 3.88 23.91 -9.58
CA GLU A 252 5.12 23.97 -8.82
C GLU A 252 6.00 25.12 -9.30
N GLY A 253 6.80 25.67 -8.41
CA GLY A 253 7.70 26.74 -8.80
C GLY A 253 8.62 27.19 -7.68
N VAL A 254 9.55 28.06 -8.08
CA VAL A 254 10.58 28.64 -7.21
C VAL A 254 10.67 30.14 -7.45
N SER A 255 10.93 30.90 -6.40
CA SER A 255 11.19 32.36 -6.50
C SER A 255 12.50 32.64 -7.23
N LYS A 256 12.64 33.84 -7.83
CA LYS A 256 13.85 34.26 -8.55
C LYS A 256 15.15 34.16 -7.72
N ASN A 257 15.06 34.32 -6.40
CA ASN A 257 16.20 34.19 -5.49
C ASN A 257 16.39 32.75 -4.96
N SER A 258 15.62 31.76 -5.49
CA SER A 258 15.64 30.35 -5.10
C SER A 258 15.39 30.06 -3.62
N LYS A 259 14.95 31.05 -2.81
CA LYS A 259 14.68 30.87 -1.39
C LYS A 259 13.30 30.31 -1.07
N PHE A 260 12.30 30.65 -1.87
CA PHE A 260 10.93 30.21 -1.69
C PHE A 260 10.54 29.22 -2.77
N THR A 261 10.01 28.06 -2.39
CA THR A 261 9.39 27.11 -3.32
C THR A 261 7.94 26.87 -2.94
N TYR A 262 7.12 26.64 -3.94
CA TYR A 262 5.73 26.24 -3.76
C TYR A 262 5.38 25.04 -4.62
N LEU A 263 4.53 24.18 -4.05
CA LEU A 263 4.00 22.99 -4.66
C LEU A 263 2.55 22.92 -4.26
N VAL A 264 1.62 23.01 -5.20
CA VAL A 264 0.18 23.06 -4.94
C VAL A 264 -0.53 22.09 -5.85
N GLY A 265 -1.48 21.35 -5.31
CA GLY A 265 -2.29 20.41 -6.06
C GLY A 265 -3.75 20.43 -5.61
N ALA A 266 -4.66 20.32 -6.57
CA ALA A 266 -6.07 20.14 -6.33
C ALA A 266 -6.59 18.97 -7.14
N ARG A 267 -7.43 18.12 -6.52
CA ARG A 267 -7.99 16.92 -7.17
C ARG A 267 -9.48 16.83 -6.87
N ASN A 268 -10.20 16.26 -7.82
CA ASN A 268 -11.58 15.85 -7.64
C ASN A 268 -11.77 14.45 -8.25
N ARG A 269 -12.51 13.59 -7.57
CA ARG A 269 -12.76 12.21 -7.97
C ARG A 269 -14.20 11.82 -7.72
N SER A 270 -14.77 11.04 -8.65
CA SER A 270 -16.08 10.43 -8.51
C SER A 270 -16.05 8.97 -8.95
N ASN A 271 -16.38 8.06 -8.06
CA ASN A 271 -16.50 6.63 -8.37
C ASN A 271 -17.88 6.24 -8.90
N LYS A 272 -18.74 7.19 -9.28
CA LYS A 272 -20.12 6.94 -9.73
C LYS A 272 -20.19 5.86 -10.81
N ASN A 273 -19.35 5.94 -11.83
CA ASN A 273 -19.35 5.01 -12.97
C ASN A 273 -18.90 3.59 -12.56
N LEU A 274 -18.09 3.46 -11.51
CA LEU A 274 -17.67 2.18 -10.97
C LEU A 274 -18.78 1.58 -10.09
N LEU A 275 -19.35 2.38 -9.21
CA LEU A 275 -20.37 1.95 -8.24
C LEU A 275 -21.72 1.62 -8.91
N SER A 276 -22.13 2.34 -9.94
CA SER A 276 -23.39 2.10 -10.67
C SER A 276 -23.47 0.75 -11.39
N LYS A 277 -22.34 0.02 -11.50
CA LYS A 277 -22.29 -1.32 -12.09
C LYS A 277 -22.33 -2.44 -11.06
N GLN A 278 -22.50 -2.13 -9.78
CA GLN A 278 -22.64 -3.14 -8.73
C GLN A 278 -23.97 -3.92 -8.82
N ASP A 279 -24.04 -5.01 -8.07
CA ASP A 279 -25.25 -5.85 -7.97
C ASP A 279 -26.42 -5.06 -7.38
N THR A 280 -26.18 -4.16 -6.41
CA THR A 280 -27.19 -3.22 -5.91
C THR A 280 -27.34 -2.06 -6.89
N LYS A 281 -28.48 -1.97 -7.54
CA LYS A 281 -28.84 -0.86 -8.43
C LYS A 281 -29.36 0.32 -7.61
N GLY A 282 -29.09 1.51 -8.08
CA GLY A 282 -29.51 2.74 -7.42
C GLY A 282 -28.69 3.95 -7.85
N ASN A 283 -29.01 5.09 -7.27
CA ASN A 283 -28.30 6.33 -7.54
C ASN A 283 -27.13 6.51 -6.55
N TYR A 284 -25.92 6.32 -7.06
CA TYR A 284 -24.68 6.56 -6.35
C TYR A 284 -24.13 7.95 -6.67
N VAL A 285 -23.91 8.78 -5.68
CA VAL A 285 -23.34 10.13 -5.83
C VAL A 285 -22.10 10.30 -4.92
N PRO A 286 -20.99 9.58 -5.23
CA PRO A 286 -19.72 9.80 -4.53
C PRO A 286 -19.01 11.02 -5.10
N SER A 287 -18.42 11.83 -4.23
CA SER A 287 -17.58 12.97 -4.60
C SER A 287 -16.48 13.16 -3.56
N SER A 288 -15.24 13.16 -4.00
CA SER A 288 -14.08 13.47 -3.17
C SER A 288 -13.26 14.58 -3.81
N SER A 289 -12.92 15.59 -3.01
CA SER A 289 -12.07 16.69 -3.44
C SER A 289 -11.01 16.94 -2.40
N ASP A 290 -9.80 17.25 -2.84
CA ASP A 290 -8.74 17.73 -1.96
C ASP A 290 -7.96 18.89 -2.56
N PHE A 291 -7.38 19.67 -1.66
CA PHE A 291 -6.40 20.69 -1.94
C PHE A 291 -5.20 20.47 -1.04
N GLN A 292 -4.01 20.42 -1.63
CA GLN A 292 -2.76 20.24 -0.91
C GLN A 292 -1.75 21.29 -1.32
N ALA A 293 -0.94 21.73 -0.36
CA ALA A 293 0.13 22.68 -0.59
C ALA A 293 1.36 22.35 0.25
N LEU A 294 2.53 22.49 -0.35
CA LEU A 294 3.81 22.49 0.35
C LEU A 294 4.56 23.77 0.00
N PHE A 295 4.77 24.61 0.99
CA PHE A 295 5.59 25.81 0.88
C PHE A 295 6.89 25.59 1.61
N THR A 296 8.01 25.99 0.99
CA THR A 296 9.30 25.90 1.67
C THR A 296 10.04 27.23 1.56
N TYR A 297 10.78 27.58 2.60
CA TYR A 297 11.53 28.82 2.64
C TYR A 297 12.90 28.63 3.26
N GLN A 298 13.94 29.04 2.53
CA GLN A 298 15.31 29.07 3.02
C GLN A 298 15.54 30.39 3.73
N LEU A 299 15.35 30.41 5.06
CA LEU A 299 15.51 31.60 5.92
C LEU A 299 16.96 32.09 5.92
N SER A 300 17.92 31.17 6.03
CA SER A 300 19.35 31.41 5.95
C SER A 300 20.06 30.14 5.47
N PRO A 301 21.38 30.14 5.19
CA PRO A 301 22.09 28.91 4.81
C PRO A 301 21.97 27.76 5.83
N LYS A 302 21.63 28.06 7.08
CA LYS A 302 21.45 27.07 8.16
C LYS A 302 20.00 26.77 8.50
N TRP A 303 19.04 27.65 8.18
CA TRP A 303 17.67 27.55 8.60
C TRP A 303 16.73 27.36 7.40
N TYR A 304 15.92 26.34 7.47
CA TYR A 304 14.97 25.93 6.44
C TYR A 304 13.60 25.65 7.05
N ALA A 305 12.56 26.27 6.52
CA ALA A 305 11.19 26.12 6.96
C ALA A 305 10.34 25.41 5.90
N GLU A 306 9.41 24.55 6.33
CA GLU A 306 8.42 23.90 5.49
C GLU A 306 7.03 24.05 6.10
N LEU A 307 6.02 24.32 5.27
CA LEU A 307 4.61 24.33 5.64
C LEU A 307 3.85 23.38 4.70
N LEU A 308 3.30 22.30 5.25
CA LEU A 308 2.44 21.35 4.57
C LEU A 308 0.99 21.62 4.97
N ALA A 309 0.09 21.72 4.01
CA ALA A 309 -1.34 21.88 4.24
C ALA A 309 -2.14 20.91 3.38
N ASN A 310 -3.22 20.38 3.94
CA ASN A 310 -4.22 19.56 3.23
C ASN A 310 -5.61 19.92 3.72
N ILE A 311 -6.54 20.04 2.81
CA ILE A 311 -7.98 20.11 3.08
C ILE A 311 -8.65 19.13 2.14
N SER A 312 -9.45 18.21 2.68
CA SER A 312 -10.21 17.26 1.87
C SER A 312 -11.67 17.17 2.32
N LYS A 313 -12.53 16.88 1.36
CA LYS A 313 -13.95 16.65 1.58
C LYS A 313 -14.44 15.50 0.74
N THR A 314 -14.98 14.49 1.39
CA THR A 314 -15.62 13.35 0.74
C THR A 314 -17.11 13.35 1.10
N LYS A 315 -17.97 13.19 0.10
CA LYS A 315 -19.40 12.99 0.26
C LYS A 315 -19.79 11.72 -0.45
N PHE A 316 -20.67 10.97 0.18
CA PHE A 316 -21.26 9.78 -0.41
C PHE A 316 -22.77 9.84 -0.23
N THR A 317 -23.52 9.64 -1.29
CA THR A 317 -24.96 9.46 -1.23
C THR A 317 -25.31 8.21 -2.02
N LEU A 318 -26.10 7.34 -1.40
CA LEU A 318 -26.65 6.15 -2.01
C LEU A 318 -28.17 6.18 -1.82
N ILE A 319 -28.91 6.07 -2.91
CA ILE A 319 -30.34 5.79 -2.94
C ILE A 319 -30.46 4.43 -3.63
N PRO A 320 -30.45 3.30 -2.87
CA PRO A 320 -30.54 1.98 -3.46
C PRO A 320 -31.98 1.75 -3.93
N GLU A 321 -32.13 1.06 -5.04
CA GLU A 321 -33.45 0.77 -5.61
C GLU A 321 -33.69 -0.75 -5.60
N TYR A 322 -32.74 -1.49 -6.12
CA TYR A 322 -32.89 -2.92 -6.31
C TYR A 322 -31.54 -3.65 -6.25
N SER A 323 -31.55 -4.85 -5.68
CA SER A 323 -30.40 -5.76 -5.72
C SER A 323 -30.82 -7.18 -6.07
N GLN A 324 -30.04 -7.81 -6.93
CA GLN A 324 -30.25 -9.19 -7.33
C GLN A 324 -28.95 -9.97 -7.10
N LEU A 325 -28.96 -10.82 -6.08
CA LEU A 325 -27.84 -11.67 -5.72
C LEU A 325 -28.15 -13.12 -6.09
N THR A 326 -27.16 -13.87 -6.51
CA THR A 326 -27.32 -15.26 -6.95
C THR A 326 -26.11 -16.09 -6.56
N THR A 327 -26.36 -17.30 -6.07
CA THR A 327 -25.35 -18.31 -5.80
C THR A 327 -25.83 -19.68 -6.24
N SER A 328 -24.92 -20.58 -6.62
CA SER A 328 -25.26 -21.96 -6.93
C SER A 328 -24.96 -22.85 -5.74
N VAL A 329 -25.94 -23.67 -5.35
CA VAL A 329 -25.77 -24.68 -4.32
C VAL A 329 -25.70 -26.03 -5.01
N PHE A 330 -24.63 -26.76 -4.77
CA PHE A 330 -24.45 -28.12 -5.29
C PHE A 330 -24.48 -29.11 -4.12
N SER A 331 -25.35 -30.09 -4.21
CA SER A 331 -25.44 -31.24 -3.32
C SER A 331 -25.34 -32.51 -4.16
N PRO A 332 -24.89 -33.66 -3.61
CA PRO A 332 -24.95 -34.93 -4.32
C PRO A 332 -26.35 -35.33 -4.77
N PHE A 333 -27.40 -34.75 -4.16
CA PHE A 333 -28.80 -35.09 -4.41
C PHE A 333 -29.54 -34.07 -5.26
N PHE A 334 -29.05 -32.82 -5.32
CA PHE A 334 -29.67 -31.75 -6.10
C PHE A 334 -28.68 -30.63 -6.42
N SER A 335 -28.97 -29.92 -7.48
CA SER A 335 -28.31 -28.66 -7.83
C SER A 335 -29.38 -27.60 -7.96
N ALA A 336 -29.26 -26.53 -7.20
CA ALA A 336 -30.16 -25.39 -7.24
C ALA A 336 -29.40 -24.07 -7.34
N THR A 337 -29.97 -23.15 -8.08
CA THR A 337 -29.46 -21.77 -8.11
C THR A 337 -30.31 -20.91 -7.20
N ILE A 338 -29.74 -20.51 -6.09
CA ILE A 338 -30.43 -19.73 -5.09
C ILE A 338 -30.22 -18.25 -5.39
N GLY A 339 -31.31 -17.48 -5.33
CA GLY A 339 -31.31 -16.05 -5.53
C GLY A 339 -31.98 -15.30 -4.40
N VAL A 340 -31.56 -14.04 -4.23
CA VAL A 340 -32.24 -13.06 -3.40
C VAL A 340 -32.51 -11.83 -4.24
N ASP A 341 -33.75 -11.41 -4.25
CA ASP A 341 -34.20 -10.15 -4.81
C ASP A 341 -34.54 -9.20 -3.68
N ILE A 342 -33.93 -8.03 -3.64
CA ILE A 342 -34.12 -7.03 -2.59
C ILE A 342 -34.58 -5.74 -3.23
N ASN A 343 -35.75 -5.25 -2.83
CA ASN A 343 -36.22 -3.92 -3.17
C ASN A 343 -35.96 -3.00 -1.98
N PHE A 344 -35.33 -1.86 -2.29
CA PHE A 344 -34.92 -0.91 -1.27
C PHE A 344 -35.79 0.35 -1.31
N ASP A 345 -35.92 0.97 -0.14
CA ASP A 345 -36.40 2.33 0.05
C ASP A 345 -35.49 3.07 1.02
N GLY A 346 -35.47 4.41 0.92
CA GLY A 346 -34.64 5.24 1.76
C GLY A 346 -33.30 5.63 1.14
N ARG A 347 -32.34 6.01 2.00
CA ARG A 347 -31.06 6.56 1.54
C ARG A 347 -29.96 6.51 2.60
N GLU A 348 -28.72 6.55 2.14
CA GLU A 348 -27.52 6.81 2.92
C GLU A 348 -26.89 8.13 2.46
N LYS A 349 -26.46 8.96 3.42
CA LYS A 349 -25.72 10.20 3.18
C LYS A 349 -24.60 10.32 4.18
N ASP A 350 -23.38 10.27 3.69
CA ASP A 350 -22.20 10.41 4.52
C ASP A 350 -21.35 11.59 4.07
N ALA A 351 -20.72 12.24 5.02
CA ALA A 351 -19.79 13.33 4.79
C ALA A 351 -18.57 13.20 5.67
N TYR A 352 -17.40 13.32 5.06
CA TYR A 352 -16.10 13.26 5.71
C TYR A 352 -15.30 14.51 5.35
N GLN A 353 -14.87 15.28 6.33
CA GLN A 353 -14.06 16.48 6.13
C GLN A 353 -12.76 16.33 6.92
N THR A 354 -11.64 16.63 6.28
CA THR A 354 -10.32 16.53 6.90
C THR A 354 -9.53 17.80 6.63
N GLY A 355 -8.94 18.36 7.68
CA GLY A 355 -7.97 19.44 7.61
C GLY A 355 -6.66 19.00 8.25
N MET A 356 -5.53 19.33 7.63
CA MET A 356 -4.20 19.16 8.20
C MET A 356 -3.32 20.35 7.87
N ALA A 357 -2.61 20.86 8.87
CA ALA A 357 -1.53 21.82 8.70
C ALA A 357 -0.33 21.36 9.51
N GLY A 358 0.85 21.34 8.87
CA GLY A 358 2.12 20.96 9.49
C GLY A 358 3.20 21.98 9.18
N PHE A 359 3.86 22.51 10.22
CA PHE A 359 4.99 23.39 10.10
C PHE A 359 6.25 22.71 10.61
N SER A 360 7.34 22.76 9.87
CA SER A 360 8.64 22.31 10.34
C SER A 360 9.74 23.33 10.14
N LEU A 361 10.65 23.36 11.10
CA LEU A 361 11.82 24.20 11.08
C LEU A 361 13.07 23.34 11.25
N THR A 362 13.95 23.36 10.26
CA THR A 362 15.19 22.59 10.24
C THR A 362 16.38 23.53 10.43
N ASN A 363 17.25 23.24 11.38
CA ASN A 363 18.54 23.91 11.57
C ASN A 363 19.70 22.97 11.22
N THR A 364 20.50 23.34 10.24
CA THR A 364 21.79 22.71 9.95
C THR A 364 22.87 23.44 10.73
N VAL A 365 23.07 23.02 11.99
CA VAL A 365 24.02 23.67 12.91
C VAL A 365 25.43 23.67 12.29
N ASN A 366 25.83 22.50 11.77
CA ASN A 366 27.07 22.30 11.02
C ASN A 366 26.92 21.10 10.07
N ARG A 367 27.98 20.68 9.38
CA ARG A 367 27.95 19.55 8.42
C ARG A 367 27.55 18.22 9.06
N ARG A 368 27.71 18.06 10.39
CA ARG A 368 27.46 16.81 11.12
C ARG A 368 26.16 16.84 11.91
N LEU A 369 25.63 17.99 12.32
CA LEU A 369 24.50 18.12 13.21
C LEU A 369 23.34 18.84 12.53
N LYS A 370 22.19 18.18 12.48
CA LYS A 370 20.90 18.71 12.01
C LYS A 370 19.84 18.52 13.07
N LEU A 371 19.04 19.54 13.29
CA LEU A 371 17.93 19.55 14.24
C LEU A 371 16.67 19.95 13.49
N LYS A 372 15.55 19.27 13.75
CA LYS A 372 14.25 19.56 13.12
C LYS A 372 13.18 19.61 14.20
N TRP A 373 12.37 20.65 14.19
CA TRP A 373 11.17 20.82 15.02
C TRP A 373 9.96 20.75 14.10
N LEU A 374 8.93 20.04 14.53
CA LEU A 374 7.70 19.85 13.77
C LEU A 374 6.52 20.12 14.70
N VAL A 375 5.53 20.81 14.18
CA VAL A 375 4.23 21.00 14.80
C VAL A 375 3.17 20.71 13.75
N SER A 376 2.17 19.88 14.06
CA SER A 376 1.05 19.66 13.15
C SER A 376 -0.28 19.60 13.90
N ARG A 377 -1.32 20.05 13.22
CA ARG A 377 -2.71 19.88 13.63
C ARG A 377 -3.45 19.11 12.56
N PHE A 378 -4.21 18.13 13.00
CA PHE A 378 -5.14 17.37 12.18
C PHE A 378 -6.54 17.50 12.75
N GLU A 379 -7.54 17.68 11.89
CA GLU A 379 -8.95 17.74 12.26
C GLU A 379 -9.77 16.90 11.28
N ASN A 380 -10.70 16.11 11.81
CA ASN A 380 -11.57 15.27 11.02
C ASN A 380 -12.97 15.30 11.57
N ASN A 381 -13.95 15.57 10.70
CA ASN A 381 -15.37 15.51 10.97
C ASN A 381 -16.00 14.44 10.08
N GLU A 382 -16.74 13.51 10.69
CA GLU A 382 -17.44 12.43 10.01
C GLU A 382 -18.92 12.48 10.40
N GLU A 383 -19.80 12.53 9.42
CA GLU A 383 -21.25 12.43 9.58
C GLU A 383 -21.75 11.23 8.78
N GLU A 384 -22.47 10.31 9.41
CA GLU A 384 -23.12 9.17 8.77
C GLU A 384 -24.61 9.19 9.05
N ASN A 385 -25.40 9.28 7.99
CA ASN A 385 -26.85 9.30 8.02
C ASN A 385 -27.41 8.19 7.14
N ILE A 386 -27.86 7.12 7.76
CA ILE A 386 -28.41 5.93 7.09
C ILE A 386 -29.88 5.80 7.48
N ASP A 387 -30.73 5.55 6.50
CA ASP A 387 -32.12 5.18 6.65
C ASP A 387 -32.51 4.37 5.42
N ILE A 388 -32.26 3.08 5.49
CA ILE A 388 -32.46 2.16 4.37
C ILE A 388 -33.30 0.99 4.84
N THR A 389 -34.43 0.80 4.18
CA THR A 389 -35.30 -0.38 4.32
C THR A 389 -35.13 -1.28 3.10
N GLY A 390 -35.01 -2.58 3.29
CA GLY A 390 -34.97 -3.57 2.24
C GLY A 390 -36.02 -4.65 2.45
N ALA A 391 -36.88 -4.86 1.46
CA ALA A 391 -37.80 -6.00 1.41
C ALA A 391 -37.20 -7.06 0.48
N TYR A 392 -36.99 -8.26 0.99
CA TYR A 392 -36.36 -9.32 0.21
C TYR A 392 -37.24 -10.54 0.01
N LEU A 393 -37.07 -11.16 -1.16
CA LEU A 393 -37.56 -12.49 -1.49
C LEU A 393 -36.38 -13.39 -1.78
N PHE A 394 -36.32 -14.55 -1.16
CA PHE A 394 -35.23 -15.50 -1.23
C PHE A 394 -35.74 -16.87 -1.65
N GLY A 395 -35.10 -17.54 -2.60
CA GLY A 395 -35.50 -18.87 -3.06
C GLY A 395 -34.75 -19.33 -4.30
N GLU A 396 -35.23 -20.38 -4.89
CA GLU A 396 -34.67 -20.93 -6.12
C GLU A 396 -35.00 -20.03 -7.31
N ARG A 397 -33.99 -19.71 -8.11
CA ARG A 397 -34.11 -18.85 -9.30
C ARG A 397 -34.11 -19.68 -10.57
N ASP A 398 -35.06 -19.39 -11.45
CA ASP A 398 -35.14 -20.04 -12.75
C ASP A 398 -34.09 -19.46 -13.72
N PHE A 399 -33.20 -20.31 -14.21
CA PHE A 399 -32.20 -19.99 -15.24
C PHE A 399 -32.47 -20.69 -16.58
N ASP A 400 -33.59 -21.38 -16.76
CA ASP A 400 -33.95 -21.91 -18.09
C ASP A 400 -34.54 -20.81 -18.97
N LYS A 401 -33.75 -20.38 -19.94
CA LYS A 401 -34.14 -19.32 -20.89
C LYS A 401 -35.41 -19.61 -21.69
N ARG A 402 -35.86 -20.85 -21.70
CA ARG A 402 -37.11 -21.27 -22.38
C ARG A 402 -38.34 -20.96 -21.56
N ASN A 403 -38.21 -20.76 -20.27
CA ASN A 403 -39.30 -20.48 -19.37
C ASN A 403 -39.68 -18.99 -19.35
N ALA A 404 -40.96 -18.72 -19.22
CA ALA A 404 -41.43 -17.33 -19.02
C ALA A 404 -41.01 -16.75 -17.68
N THR A 405 -40.60 -17.59 -16.73
CA THR A 405 -40.12 -17.28 -15.41
C THR A 405 -38.61 -17.08 -15.34
N TYR A 406 -37.90 -17.11 -16.48
CA TYR A 406 -36.46 -16.91 -16.53
C TYR A 406 -36.03 -15.66 -15.75
N GLY A 407 -35.12 -15.86 -14.78
CA GLY A 407 -34.59 -14.83 -13.92
C GLY A 407 -35.43 -14.52 -12.66
N LEU A 408 -36.61 -15.12 -12.53
CA LEU A 408 -37.49 -14.95 -11.36
C LEU A 408 -37.25 -16.04 -10.30
N ILE A 409 -37.59 -15.73 -9.05
CA ILE A 409 -37.64 -16.72 -7.97
C ILE A 409 -38.93 -17.53 -8.10
N ILE A 410 -38.81 -18.85 -8.33
CA ILE A 410 -39.93 -19.78 -8.58
C ILE A 410 -40.32 -20.55 -7.33
N ASN A 411 -39.37 -20.90 -6.46
CA ASN A 411 -39.59 -21.62 -5.22
C ASN A 411 -39.09 -20.75 -4.04
N PRO A 412 -39.96 -19.95 -3.40
CA PRO A 412 -39.54 -19.11 -2.28
C PRO A 412 -39.21 -19.95 -1.04
N LEU A 413 -38.03 -19.69 -0.47
CA LEU A 413 -37.52 -20.28 0.77
C LEU A 413 -37.60 -19.32 1.97
N GLY A 414 -37.85 -18.04 1.70
CA GLY A 414 -38.03 -17.04 2.72
C GLY A 414 -38.28 -15.66 2.14
N ALA A 415 -38.92 -14.83 2.93
CA ALA A 415 -39.14 -13.42 2.65
C ALA A 415 -39.07 -12.63 3.96
N GLY A 416 -38.73 -11.37 3.85
CA GLY A 416 -38.67 -10.53 5.04
C GLY A 416 -38.34 -9.08 4.73
N VAL A 417 -38.27 -8.29 5.78
CA VAL A 417 -37.91 -6.88 5.73
C VAL A 417 -36.78 -6.64 6.73
N PHE A 418 -35.83 -5.80 6.35
CA PHE A 418 -34.84 -5.26 7.28
C PHE A 418 -34.80 -3.74 7.15
N GLN A 419 -34.41 -3.08 8.23
CA GLN A 419 -34.16 -1.65 8.23
C GLN A 419 -32.87 -1.35 8.99
N ASN A 420 -32.01 -0.59 8.36
CA ASN A 420 -30.78 -0.04 8.95
C ASN A 420 -30.96 1.46 9.13
N TRP A 421 -30.82 1.93 10.36
CA TRP A 421 -30.91 3.32 10.68
C TRP A 421 -29.69 3.77 11.49
N ALA A 422 -29.07 4.90 11.11
CA ALA A 422 -27.94 5.47 11.83
C ALA A 422 -27.93 7.00 11.71
N ARG A 423 -27.50 7.65 12.80
CA ARG A 423 -27.19 9.08 12.89
C ARG A 423 -25.94 9.23 13.75
N ASN A 424 -24.80 9.14 13.11
CA ASN A 424 -23.48 9.14 13.74
C ASN A 424 -22.76 10.44 13.46
N ASP A 425 -22.05 10.93 14.45
CA ASP A 425 -21.19 12.12 14.36
C ASP A 425 -19.89 11.84 15.08
N LEU A 426 -18.76 12.00 14.39
CA LEU A 426 -17.43 11.84 14.96
C LEU A 426 -16.56 13.05 14.63
N ASN A 427 -16.07 13.70 15.67
CA ASN A 427 -15.09 14.76 15.57
C ASN A 427 -13.80 14.34 16.25
N ILE A 428 -12.68 14.44 15.53
CA ILE A 428 -11.33 14.18 16.06
C ILE A 428 -10.43 15.34 15.74
N THR A 429 -9.75 15.86 16.75
CA THR A 429 -8.67 16.84 16.61
C THR A 429 -7.40 16.26 17.21
N ASN A 430 -6.29 16.29 16.47
CA ASN A 430 -4.99 15.84 16.95
C ASN A 430 -3.94 16.94 16.80
N TRP A 431 -3.22 17.26 17.86
CA TRP A 431 -2.02 18.07 17.84
C TRP A 431 -0.79 17.20 18.03
N ASN A 432 0.20 17.35 17.18
CA ASN A 432 1.51 16.72 17.33
C ASN A 432 2.60 17.78 17.38
N VAL A 433 3.45 17.68 18.39
CA VAL A 433 4.67 18.48 18.52
C VAL A 433 5.83 17.52 18.65
N SER A 434 6.85 17.66 17.80
CA SER A 434 7.99 16.76 17.83
C SER A 434 9.30 17.42 17.48
N HIS A 435 10.38 16.87 18.05
CA HIS A 435 11.76 17.22 17.76
C HIS A 435 12.50 16.00 17.25
N LYS A 436 13.30 16.18 16.21
CA LYS A 436 14.18 15.15 15.63
C LYS A 436 15.60 15.70 15.49
N GLY A 437 16.59 14.91 15.84
CA GLY A 437 17.99 15.24 15.66
C GLY A 437 18.74 14.18 14.86
N TYR A 438 19.75 14.61 14.16
CA TYR A 438 20.68 13.77 13.41
C TYR A 438 22.12 14.23 13.65
N TYR A 439 23.01 13.32 14.03
CA TYR A 439 24.44 13.59 14.23
C TYR A 439 25.28 12.56 13.50
N ASP A 440 26.13 13.03 12.59
CA ASP A 440 27.09 12.23 11.83
C ASP A 440 28.46 12.29 12.50
N ALA A 441 28.87 11.21 13.12
CA ALA A 441 30.19 11.02 13.72
C ALA A 441 31.10 10.12 12.84
N GLY A 442 30.89 10.10 11.53
CA GLY A 442 31.65 9.37 10.53
C GLY A 442 31.22 7.92 10.42
N LYS A 443 31.64 7.04 11.34
CA LYS A 443 31.16 5.64 11.36
C LYS A 443 29.78 5.49 12.00
N HIS A 444 29.40 6.42 12.84
CA HIS A 444 28.15 6.44 13.58
C HIS A 444 27.23 7.52 13.02
N ALA A 445 25.99 7.19 12.77
CA ALA A 445 24.95 8.12 12.37
C ALA A 445 23.81 8.05 13.39
N ILE A 446 23.94 8.85 14.44
CA ILE A 446 23.02 8.85 15.57
C ILE A 446 21.79 9.68 15.20
N GLN A 447 20.61 9.12 15.46
CA GLN A 447 19.32 9.79 15.29
C GLN A 447 18.51 9.66 16.58
N TRP A 448 17.82 10.72 16.95
CA TRP A 448 16.93 10.75 18.09
C TRP A 448 15.69 11.58 17.78
N GLY A 449 14.65 11.36 18.56
CA GLY A 449 13.46 12.19 18.50
C GLY A 449 12.61 12.02 19.72
N VAL A 450 11.84 13.05 20.01
CA VAL A 450 10.79 13.05 21.02
C VAL A 450 9.55 13.69 20.43
N GLY A 451 8.37 13.21 20.84
CA GLY A 451 7.09 13.69 20.35
C GLY A 451 6.03 13.65 21.43
N PHE A 452 5.09 14.58 21.31
CA PHE A 452 3.90 14.66 22.12
C PHE A 452 2.70 14.78 21.20
N ASP A 453 1.68 13.92 21.43
CA ASP A 453 0.39 13.95 20.77
C ASP A 453 -0.71 14.22 21.78
N ASN A 454 -1.59 15.16 21.45
CA ASN A 454 -2.81 15.43 22.19
C ASN A 454 -4.00 15.25 21.24
N THR A 455 -4.85 14.26 21.53
CA THR A 455 -6.01 13.90 20.69
C THR A 455 -7.29 14.10 21.46
N HIS A 456 -8.18 14.91 20.92
CA HIS A 456 -9.55 15.08 21.40
C HIS A 456 -10.53 14.36 20.48
N ILE A 457 -11.41 13.54 21.05
CA ILE A 457 -12.38 12.74 20.32
C ILE A 457 -13.76 12.98 20.92
N LYS A 458 -14.70 13.32 20.04
CA LYS A 458 -16.14 13.39 20.34
C LYS A 458 -16.84 12.43 19.39
N ASP A 459 -17.46 11.39 19.92
CA ASP A 459 -18.14 10.37 19.12
C ASP A 459 -19.56 10.16 19.63
N LYS A 460 -20.52 10.40 18.79
CA LYS A 460 -21.95 10.17 19.04
C LYS A 460 -22.44 9.10 18.09
N LEU A 461 -22.82 7.95 18.64
CA LEU A 461 -23.43 6.86 17.91
C LEU A 461 -24.91 6.79 18.27
N ASN A 462 -25.74 6.63 17.26
CA ASN A 462 -27.15 6.34 17.40
C ASN A 462 -27.57 5.48 16.21
N GLU A 463 -27.46 4.16 16.38
CA GLU A 463 -27.73 3.17 15.34
C GLU A 463 -28.72 2.13 15.85
N TRP A 464 -29.58 1.65 14.97
CA TRP A 464 -30.37 0.46 15.21
C TRP A 464 -30.62 -0.31 13.92
N GLU A 465 -30.84 -1.61 14.09
CA GLU A 465 -31.17 -2.52 13.00
C GLU A 465 -32.47 -3.27 13.38
N PHE A 466 -33.39 -3.31 12.45
CA PHE A 466 -34.57 -4.16 12.47
C PHE A 466 -34.40 -5.23 11.41
N GLN A 467 -34.74 -6.47 11.75
CA GLN A 467 -34.79 -7.59 10.82
C GLN A 467 -36.06 -8.39 11.08
N ASP A 468 -36.81 -8.59 10.04
CA ASP A 468 -37.96 -9.49 10.04
C ASP A 468 -37.83 -10.43 8.85
N SER A 469 -37.84 -11.73 9.09
CA SER A 469 -37.88 -12.77 8.07
C SER A 469 -39.10 -13.66 8.31
N ALA A 470 -40.30 -13.09 8.24
CA ALA A 470 -41.52 -13.75 8.54
C ALA A 470 -41.54 -14.51 9.90
N GLY A 471 -40.81 -13.95 10.90
CA GLY A 471 -40.69 -14.51 12.24
C GLY A 471 -39.55 -15.50 12.46
N TYR A 472 -38.71 -15.78 11.47
CA TYR A 472 -37.67 -16.81 11.59
C TYR A 472 -36.28 -16.25 11.98
N ALA A 473 -35.98 -14.97 11.71
CA ALA A 473 -34.68 -14.39 12.03
C ALA A 473 -34.56 -13.95 13.50
N ILE A 474 -35.66 -13.54 14.12
CA ILE A 474 -35.76 -13.10 15.51
C ILE A 474 -36.92 -13.87 16.14
N PRO A 475 -36.87 -14.26 17.43
CA PRO A 475 -38.00 -14.87 18.11
C PRO A 475 -39.25 -14.00 17.94
N TYR A 476 -40.29 -14.56 17.34
CA TYR A 476 -41.54 -13.84 17.08
C TYR A 476 -42.24 -13.51 18.38
N GLN A 477 -42.50 -12.21 18.56
CA GLN A 477 -43.32 -11.70 19.66
C GLN A 477 -44.52 -10.92 19.07
N PRO A 478 -45.73 -11.43 19.19
CA PRO A 478 -46.91 -10.91 18.46
C PRO A 478 -47.29 -9.47 18.83
N ASN A 479 -46.86 -9.00 20.00
CA ASN A 479 -47.28 -7.70 20.54
C ASN A 479 -46.14 -6.66 20.68
N MET A 480 -44.93 -6.96 20.22
CA MET A 480 -43.79 -6.07 20.43
C MET A 480 -42.84 -6.15 19.23
N LEU A 481 -42.51 -5.00 18.66
CA LEU A 481 -41.45 -4.86 17.69
C LEU A 481 -40.10 -4.96 18.42
N GLN A 482 -39.29 -5.94 18.07
CA GLN A 482 -37.95 -6.14 18.64
C GLN A 482 -36.88 -5.72 17.65
N LEU A 483 -35.96 -4.85 18.06
CA LEU A 483 -34.80 -4.50 17.25
C LEU A 483 -33.73 -5.58 17.38
N SER A 484 -33.13 -5.96 16.27
CA SER A 484 -32.05 -6.95 16.24
C SER A 484 -30.75 -6.39 16.84
N LYS A 485 -30.57 -5.08 16.77
CA LYS A 485 -29.39 -4.39 17.29
C LYS A 485 -29.71 -2.95 17.64
N VAL A 486 -29.15 -2.47 18.74
CA VAL A 486 -29.19 -1.06 19.14
C VAL A 486 -27.82 -0.67 19.66
N ILE A 487 -27.24 0.40 19.08
CA ILE A 487 -26.00 1.00 19.57
C ILE A 487 -26.29 2.47 19.83
N LYS A 488 -26.14 2.89 21.08
CA LYS A 488 -26.29 4.27 21.49
C LYS A 488 -25.16 4.65 22.43
N SER A 489 -24.32 5.58 21.99
CA SER A 489 -23.13 5.99 22.73
C SER A 489 -22.84 7.48 22.52
N ASN A 490 -22.29 8.12 23.53
CA ASN A 490 -21.75 9.48 23.44
C ASN A 490 -20.45 9.51 24.22
N ALA A 491 -19.33 9.41 23.49
CA ALA A 491 -18.00 9.34 24.05
C ALA A 491 -17.26 10.67 23.88
N LEU A 492 -16.65 11.13 24.96
CA LEU A 492 -15.74 12.26 24.98
C LEU A 492 -14.41 11.79 25.57
N LEU A 493 -13.36 11.82 24.77
CA LEU A 493 -12.05 11.34 25.16
C LEU A 493 -10.98 12.39 24.90
N GLU A 494 -10.02 12.46 25.81
CA GLU A 494 -8.77 13.15 25.63
C GLU A 494 -7.62 12.17 25.82
N VAL A 495 -6.77 12.05 24.81
CA VAL A 495 -5.66 11.10 24.81
C VAL A 495 -4.35 11.86 24.66
N ASN A 496 -3.52 11.83 25.71
CA ASN A 496 -2.18 12.38 25.69
C ASN A 496 -1.16 11.25 25.53
N LYS A 497 -0.29 11.36 24.52
CA LYS A 497 0.73 10.33 24.24
C LYS A 497 2.12 10.98 24.10
N PHE A 498 3.09 10.40 24.80
CA PHE A 498 4.49 10.78 24.70
C PHE A 498 5.27 9.66 24.02
N SER A 499 6.08 10.00 23.06
CA SER A 499 6.93 9.06 22.36
C SER A 499 8.35 9.57 22.17
N GLY A 500 9.29 8.66 22.00
CA GLY A 500 10.66 9.04 21.65
C GLY A 500 11.43 7.85 21.13
N PHE A 501 12.55 8.12 20.49
CA PHE A 501 13.47 7.11 20.00
C PHE A 501 14.91 7.60 20.02
N ILE A 502 15.82 6.64 20.08
CA ILE A 502 17.23 6.81 19.81
C ILE A 502 17.71 5.63 18.98
N GLN A 503 18.51 5.90 17.96
CA GLN A 503 19.13 4.86 17.15
C GLN A 503 20.51 5.28 16.66
N ASP A 504 21.39 4.31 16.45
CA ASP A 504 22.68 4.48 15.81
C ASP A 504 22.80 3.56 14.59
N ASN A 505 23.18 4.13 13.47
CA ASN A 505 23.52 3.40 12.26
C ASN A 505 25.04 3.35 12.13
N ILE A 506 25.61 2.19 12.44
CA ILE A 506 27.06 1.97 12.53
C ILE A 506 27.53 1.41 11.19
N LEU A 507 28.44 2.12 10.50
CA LEU A 507 29.08 1.65 9.29
C LEU A 507 30.33 0.86 9.62
N MET A 508 30.32 -0.45 9.35
CA MET A 508 31.43 -1.36 9.55
C MET A 508 32.14 -1.60 8.21
N GLY A 509 33.42 -1.26 8.11
CA GLY A 509 34.24 -1.45 6.92
C GLY A 509 34.80 -0.16 6.36
N LYS A 510 36.04 -0.23 5.86
CA LYS A 510 36.77 0.91 5.26
C LYS A 510 36.54 1.06 3.76
N ASP A 511 35.97 0.06 3.13
CA ASP A 511 35.94 -0.08 1.66
C ASP A 511 34.49 -0.13 1.16
N SER A 512 34.16 0.61 0.12
CA SER A 512 32.82 0.58 -0.53
C SER A 512 32.45 -0.81 -1.11
N SER A 513 33.46 -1.65 -1.34
CA SER A 513 33.30 -3.04 -1.83
C SER A 513 32.99 -4.05 -0.72
N ARG A 514 33.28 -3.71 0.55
CA ARG A 514 32.93 -4.51 1.74
C ARG A 514 32.26 -3.59 2.72
N SER A 515 30.96 -3.62 2.81
CA SER A 515 30.29 -2.80 3.79
C SER A 515 29.28 -3.64 4.57
N ALA A 516 29.45 -3.65 5.86
CA ALA A 516 28.41 -4.07 6.78
C ALA A 516 27.84 -2.84 7.44
N THR A 517 26.56 -2.85 7.72
CA THR A 517 25.88 -1.82 8.51
C THR A 517 25.15 -2.50 9.65
N LEU A 518 25.29 -1.96 10.83
CA LEU A 518 24.52 -2.37 12.00
C LEU A 518 23.70 -1.17 12.46
N THR A 519 22.38 -1.36 12.56
CA THR A 519 21.45 -0.39 13.11
C THR A 519 20.95 -0.90 14.44
N ILE A 520 21.15 -0.16 15.51
CA ILE A 520 20.61 -0.48 16.84
C ILE A 520 19.79 0.71 17.28
N GLY A 521 18.60 0.47 17.76
CA GLY A 521 17.75 1.53 18.26
C GLY A 521 16.68 1.04 19.20
N THR A 522 16.14 1.96 19.95
CA THR A 522 14.99 1.71 20.81
C THR A 522 14.00 2.86 20.70
N ARG A 523 12.75 2.54 20.89
CA ARG A 523 11.65 3.48 20.96
C ARG A 523 10.89 3.27 22.24
N PHE A 524 10.40 4.33 22.84
CA PHE A 524 9.52 4.32 23.98
C PHE A 524 8.22 5.06 23.68
N ASN A 525 7.15 4.60 24.29
CA ASN A 525 5.83 5.19 24.19
C ASN A 525 5.14 5.17 25.56
N TYR A 526 4.55 6.29 25.96
CA TYR A 526 3.69 6.40 27.11
C TYR A 526 2.34 6.92 26.70
N ASN A 527 1.28 6.16 26.98
CA ASN A 527 -0.10 6.55 26.72
C ASN A 527 -0.80 6.87 28.03
N ALA A 528 -1.19 8.12 28.23
CA ALA A 528 -1.81 8.58 29.47
C ALA A 528 -3.23 8.04 29.67
N LEU A 529 -3.95 7.62 28.60
CA LEU A 529 -5.30 7.07 28.70
C LEU A 529 -5.35 5.79 29.54
N ASN A 530 -4.45 4.84 29.25
CA ASN A 530 -4.35 3.56 29.94
C ASN A 530 -3.12 3.47 30.87
N LYS A 531 -2.35 4.57 31.00
CA LYS A 531 -1.13 4.69 31.83
C LYS A 531 -0.05 3.66 31.45
N GLU A 532 -0.03 3.20 30.21
CA GLU A 532 0.90 2.18 29.73
C GLU A 532 2.20 2.82 29.26
N PHE A 533 3.34 2.29 29.74
CA PHE A 533 4.68 2.62 29.24
C PHE A 533 5.28 1.39 28.57
N VAL A 534 5.72 1.50 27.32
CA VAL A 534 6.29 0.40 26.55
C VAL A 534 7.60 0.83 25.90
N ILE A 535 8.58 -0.09 25.93
CA ILE A 535 9.87 0.05 25.24
C ILE A 535 9.95 -0.96 24.12
N SER A 536 10.37 -0.54 22.93
CA SER A 536 10.46 -1.37 21.73
C SER A 536 11.86 -1.34 21.12
N PRO A 537 12.75 -2.27 21.53
CA PRO A 537 14.10 -2.39 20.96
C PRO A 537 14.04 -2.98 19.55
N ARG A 538 14.94 -2.49 18.69
CA ARG A 538 15.05 -2.93 17.28
C ARG A 538 16.52 -2.99 16.88
N ILE A 539 16.86 -4.00 16.12
CA ILE A 539 18.18 -4.21 15.55
C ILE A 539 18.03 -4.56 14.06
N GLY A 540 18.92 -4.05 13.25
CA GLY A 540 19.02 -4.38 11.84
C GLY A 540 20.46 -4.52 11.42
N ALA A 541 20.76 -5.43 10.53
CA ALA A 541 22.08 -5.59 9.97
C ALA A 541 22.02 -5.82 8.47
N SER A 542 23.03 -5.33 7.77
CA SER A 542 23.26 -5.69 6.37
C SER A 542 24.72 -5.97 6.12
N TRP A 543 24.96 -6.88 5.17
CA TRP A 543 26.30 -7.30 4.81
C TRP A 543 26.41 -7.52 3.32
N LYS A 544 27.39 -6.87 2.69
CA LYS A 544 27.76 -7.05 1.29
C LYS A 544 29.10 -7.80 1.24
N PRO A 545 29.11 -9.11 0.91
CA PRO A 545 30.33 -9.88 0.75
C PRO A 545 31.15 -9.42 -0.47
N LYS A 546 32.44 -9.77 -0.52
CA LYS A 546 33.33 -9.49 -1.65
C LYS A 546 33.16 -10.47 -2.82
N TRP A 547 31.95 -10.95 -3.06
CA TRP A 547 31.70 -11.87 -4.16
C TRP A 547 31.67 -11.13 -5.50
N LYS A 548 31.86 -11.88 -6.59
CA LYS A 548 31.69 -11.34 -7.95
C LYS A 548 30.24 -10.90 -8.20
N SER A 549 29.30 -11.59 -7.58
CA SER A 549 27.88 -11.29 -7.62
C SER A 549 27.56 -10.14 -6.68
N ASP A 550 26.75 -9.19 -7.12
CA ASP A 550 26.32 -8.04 -6.32
C ASP A 550 25.14 -8.44 -5.43
N ILE A 551 25.44 -9.15 -4.34
CA ILE A 551 24.46 -9.61 -3.35
C ILE A 551 24.66 -8.82 -2.06
N VAL A 552 23.53 -8.42 -1.45
CA VAL A 552 23.47 -7.80 -0.12
C VAL A 552 22.52 -8.61 0.74
N PHE A 553 23.01 -9.16 1.84
CA PHE A 553 22.19 -9.80 2.87
C PHE A 553 21.67 -8.77 3.84
N ARG A 554 20.44 -8.95 4.30
CA ARG A 554 19.75 -8.06 5.24
C ARG A 554 19.03 -8.86 6.29
N THR A 555 19.04 -8.36 7.52
CA THR A 555 18.24 -8.92 8.60
C THR A 555 17.78 -7.78 9.51
N ALA A 556 16.62 -7.95 10.09
CA ALA A 556 16.10 -7.08 11.13
C ALA A 556 15.31 -7.90 12.14
N ALA A 557 15.41 -7.54 13.43
CA ALA A 557 14.61 -8.12 14.48
C ALA A 557 14.24 -7.03 15.50
N GLY A 558 13.12 -7.18 16.16
CA GLY A 558 12.73 -6.24 17.21
C GLY A 558 11.28 -6.35 17.63
N MET A 559 10.94 -5.51 18.58
CA MET A 559 9.59 -5.34 19.07
C MET A 559 8.94 -4.14 18.42
N TYR A 560 7.73 -4.34 17.92
CA TYR A 560 6.88 -3.31 17.30
C TYR A 560 5.60 -3.21 18.10
N ILE A 561 5.20 -2.00 18.42
CA ILE A 561 4.00 -1.76 19.25
C ILE A 561 3.00 -0.92 18.46
N GLN A 562 1.73 -1.12 18.76
CA GLN A 562 0.65 -0.26 18.30
C GLN A 562 -0.21 0.13 19.49
N PRO A 563 -0.08 1.39 19.98
CA PRO A 563 -1.00 1.91 20.98
C PRO A 563 -2.45 1.90 20.42
N PRO A 564 -3.44 1.68 21.28
CA PRO A 564 -4.84 1.69 20.84
C PRO A 564 -5.20 2.99 20.12
N PHE A 565 -5.82 2.87 18.97
CA PHE A 565 -6.47 3.99 18.30
C PHE A 565 -7.99 3.92 18.51
N TYR A 566 -8.69 5.00 18.20
CA TYR A 566 -10.08 5.16 18.64
C TYR A 566 -11.01 4.00 18.26
N ARG A 567 -10.92 3.46 17.03
CA ARG A 567 -11.79 2.35 16.61
C ARG A 567 -11.54 1.06 17.40
N GLU A 568 -10.31 0.79 17.84
CA GLU A 568 -9.98 -0.37 18.68
C GLU A 568 -10.53 -0.24 20.09
N LEU A 569 -10.67 1.00 20.63
CA LEU A 569 -11.23 1.24 21.95
C LEU A 569 -12.73 0.95 22.02
N ARG A 570 -13.44 0.97 20.89
CA ARG A 570 -14.88 0.85 20.81
C ARG A 570 -15.32 -0.60 20.69
N ARG A 571 -16.10 -1.08 21.66
CA ARG A 571 -16.72 -2.41 21.68
C ARG A 571 -17.94 -2.47 20.73
N TYR A 572 -18.48 -3.67 20.53
CA TYR A 572 -19.65 -3.91 19.69
C TYR A 572 -20.93 -3.19 20.15
N ASP A 573 -21.06 -2.97 21.46
CA ASP A 573 -22.19 -2.25 22.07
C ASP A 573 -22.03 -0.72 22.01
N GLY A 574 -20.92 -0.22 21.46
CA GLY A 574 -20.60 1.20 21.39
C GLY A 574 -19.92 1.77 22.62
N THR A 575 -19.71 0.98 23.69
CA THR A 575 -18.93 1.41 24.87
C THR A 575 -17.44 1.52 24.53
N VAL A 576 -16.72 2.35 25.28
CA VAL A 576 -15.30 2.62 25.06
C VAL A 576 -14.47 2.00 26.17
N ASN A 577 -13.53 1.14 25.81
CA ASN A 577 -12.56 0.53 26.74
C ASN A 577 -11.30 1.41 26.86
N THR A 578 -11.22 2.24 27.86
CA THR A 578 -10.06 3.10 28.12
C THR A 578 -8.85 2.36 28.70
N ASN A 579 -9.01 1.11 29.14
CA ASN A 579 -7.95 0.27 29.72
C ASN A 579 -7.27 -0.64 28.68
N LEU A 580 -7.65 -0.52 27.40
CA LEU A 580 -7.09 -1.30 26.32
C LEU A 580 -5.57 -1.10 26.24
N LYS A 581 -4.79 -2.19 26.20
CA LYS A 581 -3.33 -2.16 26.12
C LYS A 581 -2.86 -2.07 24.67
N SER A 582 -1.63 -1.61 24.49
CA SER A 582 -0.96 -1.64 23.20
C SER A 582 -0.78 -3.08 22.70
N GLN A 583 -1.10 -3.31 21.45
CA GLN A 583 -0.76 -4.55 20.77
C GLN A 583 0.76 -4.61 20.53
N LYS A 584 1.36 -5.79 20.70
CA LYS A 584 2.81 -6.00 20.63
C LYS A 584 3.14 -7.06 19.61
N SER A 585 4.17 -6.85 18.80
CA SER A 585 4.64 -7.79 17.78
C SER A 585 6.15 -7.95 17.84
N TRP A 586 6.62 -9.15 18.20
CA TRP A 586 8.01 -9.53 18.00
C TRP A 586 8.19 -10.00 16.57
N GLN A 587 9.12 -9.39 15.85
CA GLN A 587 9.32 -9.66 14.43
C GLN A 587 10.77 -9.97 14.15
N ALA A 588 10.98 -10.90 13.22
CA ALA A 588 12.26 -11.18 12.61
C ALA A 588 12.08 -11.22 11.08
N VAL A 589 12.99 -10.59 10.37
CA VAL A 589 13.04 -10.54 8.90
C VAL A 589 14.46 -10.86 8.47
N ALA A 590 14.63 -11.73 7.50
CA ALA A 590 15.92 -12.04 6.88
C ALA A 590 15.76 -12.20 5.38
N GLY A 591 16.70 -11.68 4.61
CA GLY A 591 16.61 -11.74 3.17
C GLY A 591 17.88 -11.28 2.46
N PHE A 592 17.81 -11.24 1.14
CA PHE A 592 18.89 -10.76 0.30
C PHE A 592 18.37 -10.01 -0.93
N ASP A 593 19.21 -9.12 -1.43
CA ASP A 593 19.08 -8.45 -2.72
C ASP A 593 20.18 -8.92 -3.64
N TYR A 594 19.84 -9.34 -4.84
CA TYR A 594 20.77 -9.70 -5.90
C TYR A 594 20.57 -8.83 -7.12
N ASN A 595 21.53 -7.96 -7.42
CA ASN A 595 21.57 -7.21 -8.67
C ASN A 595 22.32 -8.02 -9.72
N PHE A 596 21.71 -8.17 -10.87
CA PHE A 596 22.30 -8.88 -12.00
C PHE A 596 21.90 -8.22 -13.33
N ILE A 597 22.60 -8.58 -14.36
CA ILE A 597 22.26 -8.19 -15.72
C ILE A 597 21.38 -9.30 -16.31
N GLY A 598 20.15 -8.94 -16.63
CA GLY A 598 19.15 -9.84 -17.20
C GLY A 598 19.20 -9.91 -18.73
N ILE A 599 18.08 -10.35 -19.30
CA ILE A 599 17.90 -10.48 -20.76
C ILE A 599 18.11 -9.13 -21.44
N GLY A 600 18.91 -9.10 -22.52
CA GLY A 600 19.19 -7.88 -23.26
C GLY A 600 20.16 -6.90 -22.58
N GLY A 601 20.98 -7.38 -21.62
CA GLY A 601 21.99 -6.55 -20.96
C GLY A 601 21.45 -5.55 -19.94
N ARG A 602 20.21 -5.72 -19.46
CA ARG A 602 19.51 -4.73 -18.62
C ARG A 602 19.66 -5.00 -17.13
N PRO A 603 19.68 -3.96 -16.28
CA PRO A 603 19.80 -4.14 -14.85
C PRO A 603 18.51 -4.73 -14.26
N MET A 604 18.65 -5.82 -13.53
CA MET A 604 17.58 -6.51 -12.82
C MET A 604 17.98 -6.66 -11.35
N ARG A 605 16.99 -6.66 -10.48
CA ARG A 605 17.15 -6.92 -9.04
C ARG A 605 16.18 -8.01 -8.60
N TRP A 606 16.72 -9.03 -7.96
CA TRP A 606 15.94 -10.05 -7.26
C TRP A 606 16.07 -9.84 -5.77
N THR A 607 14.92 -9.71 -5.09
CA THR A 607 14.83 -9.60 -3.64
C THR A 607 14.06 -10.80 -3.10
N THR A 608 14.57 -11.45 -2.07
CA THR A 608 13.86 -12.49 -1.31
C THR A 608 13.94 -12.16 0.16
N GLU A 609 12.80 -12.22 0.87
CA GLU A 609 12.70 -11.99 2.30
C GLU A 609 11.79 -13.03 2.96
N ALA A 610 12.29 -13.66 4.02
CA ALA A 610 11.50 -14.48 4.93
C ALA A 610 11.22 -13.68 6.21
N TYR A 611 10.04 -13.85 6.78
CA TYR A 611 9.66 -13.14 8.00
C TYR A 611 8.83 -14.01 8.94
N TYR A 612 8.92 -13.67 10.22
CA TYR A 612 8.10 -14.22 11.29
C TYR A 612 7.66 -13.09 12.22
N LYS A 613 6.38 -13.07 12.59
CA LYS A 613 5.78 -12.17 13.57
C LYS A 613 5.07 -12.99 14.63
N ASN A 614 5.33 -12.71 15.90
CA ASN A 614 4.57 -13.23 17.03
C ASN A 614 3.90 -12.05 17.73
N MET A 615 2.58 -12.06 17.83
CA MET A 615 1.78 -10.96 18.32
C MET A 615 1.06 -11.32 19.61
N THR A 616 1.13 -10.42 20.59
CA THR A 616 0.47 -10.54 21.89
C THR A 616 -0.39 -9.32 22.17
N ASP A 617 -1.30 -9.43 23.11
CA ASP A 617 -2.28 -8.38 23.45
C ASP A 617 -3.09 -7.92 22.21
N VAL A 618 -3.37 -8.84 21.27
CA VAL A 618 -4.07 -8.54 20.02
C VAL A 618 -5.53 -8.21 20.30
N VAL A 619 -6.02 -7.16 19.65
CA VAL A 619 -7.44 -6.82 19.59
C VAL A 619 -8.03 -7.45 18.34
N PRO A 620 -8.82 -8.53 18.45
CA PRO A 620 -9.45 -9.15 17.29
C PRO A 620 -10.47 -8.22 16.63
N TYR A 621 -10.75 -8.49 15.38
CA TYR A 621 -11.80 -7.82 14.64
C TYR A 621 -12.52 -8.78 13.71
N ASP A 622 -13.76 -8.45 13.39
CA ASP A 622 -14.55 -9.11 12.37
C ASP A 622 -14.79 -8.19 11.19
N ILE A 623 -14.95 -8.78 10.01
CA ILE A 623 -15.39 -8.07 8.81
C ILE A 623 -16.90 -8.33 8.66
N ASP A 624 -17.68 -7.29 8.95
CA ASP A 624 -19.13 -7.29 8.79
C ASP A 624 -19.49 -6.60 7.48
N ASN A 625 -19.86 -7.38 6.49
CA ASN A 625 -19.98 -6.97 5.08
C ASN A 625 -18.65 -6.40 4.56
N VAL A 626 -18.45 -5.11 4.57
CA VAL A 626 -17.19 -4.42 4.18
C VAL A 626 -16.61 -3.57 5.32
N ARG A 627 -17.21 -3.63 6.50
CA ARG A 627 -16.82 -2.83 7.68
C ARG A 627 -15.97 -3.66 8.63
N ILE A 628 -14.92 -3.06 9.20
CA ILE A 628 -14.16 -3.66 10.29
C ILE A 628 -14.79 -3.25 11.61
N ARG A 629 -15.06 -4.25 12.46
CA ARG A 629 -15.55 -4.09 13.82
C ARG A 629 -14.58 -4.74 14.80
N TYR A 630 -13.97 -3.94 15.65
CA TYR A 630 -13.05 -4.42 16.68
C TYR A 630 -13.82 -4.92 17.91
N PHE A 631 -13.27 -5.92 18.60
CA PHE A 631 -13.83 -6.43 19.85
C PHE A 631 -13.67 -5.46 21.04
N GLY A 632 -12.72 -4.53 20.95
CA GLY A 632 -12.42 -3.57 22.03
C GLY A 632 -11.73 -4.18 23.23
N GLU A 633 -11.13 -5.38 23.10
CA GLU A 633 -10.48 -6.14 24.16
C GLU A 633 -9.17 -6.77 23.66
N ASN A 634 -8.14 -6.82 24.52
CA ASN A 634 -6.89 -7.53 24.26
C ASN A 634 -7.07 -9.03 24.54
N MET A 635 -7.80 -9.73 23.72
CA MET A 635 -8.23 -11.09 24.01
C MET A 635 -7.64 -12.15 23.06
N ALA A 636 -6.63 -11.80 22.28
CA ALA A 636 -6.02 -12.75 21.35
C ALA A 636 -4.50 -12.68 21.34
N LYS A 637 -3.90 -13.79 20.93
CA LYS A 637 -2.53 -13.90 20.44
C LYS A 637 -2.58 -14.31 18.97
N ALA A 638 -1.56 -13.91 18.19
CA ALA A 638 -1.54 -14.20 16.77
C ALA A 638 -0.11 -14.41 16.27
N TYR A 639 0.03 -15.02 15.10
CA TYR A 639 1.30 -15.07 14.38
C TYR A 639 1.11 -14.85 12.88
N ALA A 640 2.19 -14.44 12.23
CA ALA A 640 2.29 -14.42 10.77
C ALA A 640 3.68 -14.87 10.36
N ALA A 641 3.75 -15.75 9.36
CA ALA A 641 4.99 -16.26 8.79
C ALA A 641 4.89 -16.31 7.28
N GLY A 642 5.96 -15.97 6.58
CA GLY A 642 5.92 -16.02 5.13
C GLY A 642 7.26 -15.74 4.46
N VAL A 643 7.22 -15.90 3.13
CA VAL A 643 8.33 -15.59 2.22
C VAL A 643 7.79 -14.73 1.08
N GLU A 644 8.51 -13.68 0.77
CA GLU A 644 8.22 -12.77 -0.34
C GLU A 644 9.39 -12.76 -1.31
N MET A 645 9.08 -12.83 -2.60
CA MET A 645 10.05 -12.74 -3.69
C MET A 645 9.64 -11.63 -4.63
N ARG A 646 10.58 -10.81 -5.05
CA ARG A 646 10.36 -9.71 -5.99
C ARG A 646 11.45 -9.69 -7.05
N LEU A 647 11.03 -9.58 -8.29
CA LEU A 647 11.89 -9.29 -9.42
C LEU A 647 11.53 -7.90 -9.93
N HIS A 648 12.51 -7.02 -9.96
CA HIS A 648 12.36 -5.64 -10.40
C HIS A 648 13.44 -5.28 -11.40
N GLY A 649 13.09 -4.51 -12.42
CA GLY A 649 14.05 -4.02 -13.38
C GLY A 649 13.40 -3.65 -14.71
N GLU A 650 14.22 -3.43 -15.72
CA GLU A 650 13.79 -3.11 -17.07
C GLU A 650 13.67 -4.40 -17.89
N LEU A 651 12.46 -4.93 -18.05
CA LEU A 651 12.19 -6.00 -19.03
C LEU A 651 12.33 -5.45 -20.45
N VAL A 652 11.95 -4.19 -20.64
CA VAL A 652 12.14 -3.43 -21.87
C VAL A 652 12.90 -2.15 -21.52
N GLN A 653 13.71 -1.64 -22.45
CA GLN A 653 14.51 -0.44 -22.24
C GLN A 653 13.65 0.77 -21.85
N ASP A 654 14.06 1.49 -20.81
CA ASP A 654 13.38 2.66 -20.24
C ASP A 654 11.98 2.35 -19.65
N ALA A 655 11.64 1.07 -19.47
CA ALA A 655 10.35 0.62 -18.95
C ALA A 655 10.50 -0.25 -17.70
N GLU A 656 10.12 0.29 -16.56
CA GLU A 656 10.20 -0.41 -15.27
C GLU A 656 9.13 -1.49 -15.16
N SER A 657 9.52 -2.68 -14.72
CA SER A 657 8.62 -3.80 -14.50
C SER A 657 8.85 -4.44 -13.15
N TRP A 658 7.77 -4.98 -12.57
CA TRP A 658 7.75 -5.60 -11.25
C TRP A 658 7.00 -6.91 -11.29
N ILE A 659 7.58 -7.94 -10.70
CA ILE A 659 6.91 -9.20 -10.40
C ILE A 659 7.09 -9.46 -8.90
N SER A 660 6.01 -9.74 -8.20
CA SER A 660 6.04 -10.08 -6.78
C SER A 660 5.25 -11.35 -6.51
N ILE A 661 5.80 -12.21 -5.66
CA ILE A 661 5.17 -13.45 -5.19
C ILE A 661 5.29 -13.47 -3.69
N GLY A 662 4.17 -13.68 -2.99
CA GLY A 662 4.13 -13.83 -1.54
C GLY A 662 3.47 -15.15 -1.16
N ILE A 663 4.06 -15.85 -0.21
CA ILE A 663 3.51 -17.04 0.43
C ILE A 663 3.44 -16.75 1.92
N MET A 664 2.26 -16.85 2.52
CA MET A 664 2.03 -16.44 3.89
C MET A 664 1.04 -17.36 4.62
N LYS A 665 1.22 -17.47 5.92
CA LYS A 665 0.24 -18.04 6.87
C LYS A 665 0.10 -17.10 8.05
N THR A 666 -1.14 -16.77 8.41
CA THR A 666 -1.43 -16.04 9.64
C THR A 666 -2.62 -16.65 10.37
N ALA A 667 -2.53 -16.75 11.68
CA ALA A 667 -3.58 -17.28 12.53
C ALA A 667 -3.63 -16.51 13.84
N GLU A 668 -4.78 -16.57 14.51
CA GLU A 668 -5.02 -15.99 15.81
C GLU A 668 -5.74 -17.01 16.71
N ASP A 669 -5.53 -16.89 18.01
CA ASP A 669 -6.12 -17.71 19.05
C ASP A 669 -6.73 -16.76 20.09
N LEU A 670 -8.05 -16.82 20.25
CA LEU A 670 -8.79 -16.00 21.19
C LEU A 670 -8.75 -16.64 22.58
N ASN A 671 -8.45 -15.85 23.59
CA ASN A 671 -8.38 -16.32 24.96
C ASN A 671 -9.78 -16.69 25.48
N GLY A 672 -9.95 -17.95 25.84
CA GLY A 672 -11.16 -18.44 26.50
C GLY A 672 -12.35 -18.71 25.58
N ASP A 673 -12.16 -18.60 24.26
CA ASP A 673 -13.19 -19.01 23.32
C ASP A 673 -13.35 -20.53 23.35
N HIS A 674 -14.59 -20.97 23.43
CA HIS A 674 -14.93 -22.38 23.52
C HIS A 674 -16.32 -22.63 22.95
N TYR A 675 -16.60 -23.91 22.65
CA TYR A 675 -17.92 -24.39 22.29
C TYR A 675 -18.21 -25.70 23.03
N PHE A 676 -19.50 -26.00 23.20
CA PHE A 676 -19.93 -27.23 23.79
C PHE A 676 -20.40 -28.21 22.71
N ARG A 677 -20.06 -29.50 22.89
CA ARG A 677 -20.70 -30.58 22.18
C ARG A 677 -21.58 -31.30 23.17
N TYR A 678 -22.83 -31.46 22.83
CA TYR A 678 -23.83 -32.07 23.68
C TYR A 678 -23.91 -33.57 23.42
N LYS A 679 -24.20 -34.35 24.49
CA LYS A 679 -24.44 -35.78 24.42
C LYS A 679 -25.88 -36.08 24.82
N ASN A 680 -26.48 -37.07 24.17
CA ASN A 680 -27.78 -37.63 24.53
C ASN A 680 -27.68 -38.61 25.69
N ALA A 681 -28.83 -39.19 26.08
CA ALA A 681 -28.90 -40.18 27.17
C ALA A 681 -28.12 -41.48 26.89
N ALA A 682 -27.85 -41.80 25.64
CA ALA A 682 -27.02 -42.95 25.23
C ALA A 682 -25.50 -42.60 25.28
N GLY A 683 -25.10 -41.36 25.64
CA GLY A 683 -23.72 -40.90 25.66
C GLY A 683 -23.15 -40.55 24.30
N GLU A 684 -23.98 -40.56 23.25
CA GLU A 684 -23.56 -40.18 21.89
C GLU A 684 -23.56 -38.66 21.70
N PHE A 685 -22.62 -38.14 20.90
CA PHE A 685 -22.66 -36.75 20.53
C PHE A 685 -23.84 -36.43 19.61
N ILE A 686 -24.64 -35.45 20.01
CA ILE A 686 -25.78 -35.00 19.23
C ILE A 686 -25.31 -34.32 17.93
N THR A 687 -25.83 -34.76 16.81
CA THR A 687 -25.65 -34.20 15.46
C THR A 687 -27.03 -33.98 14.82
N ALA A 688 -27.06 -33.34 13.67
CA ALA A 688 -28.31 -33.16 12.91
C ALA A 688 -28.97 -34.48 12.50
N GLN A 689 -28.21 -35.58 12.48
CA GLN A 689 -28.70 -36.95 12.13
C GLN A 689 -29.05 -37.81 13.35
N SER A 690 -28.80 -37.32 14.57
CA SER A 690 -29.12 -38.07 15.80
C SER A 690 -30.64 -38.22 15.95
N THR A 691 -31.09 -39.41 16.28
CA THR A 691 -32.51 -39.70 16.55
C THR A 691 -32.96 -39.12 17.88
N ASP A 692 -32.08 -39.12 18.90
CA ASP A 692 -32.28 -38.44 20.18
C ASP A 692 -31.39 -37.16 20.20
N GLN A 693 -32.05 -36.03 20.21
CA GLN A 693 -31.39 -34.69 20.22
C GLN A 693 -31.53 -33.98 21.59
N ILE A 694 -31.99 -34.69 22.62
CA ILE A 694 -32.15 -34.13 23.96
C ILE A 694 -30.79 -34.13 24.66
N PRO A 695 -30.22 -32.97 25.02
CA PRO A 695 -28.93 -32.88 25.68
C PRO A 695 -29.07 -33.28 27.19
N VAL A 696 -28.32 -34.27 27.64
CA VAL A 696 -28.20 -34.66 29.02
C VAL A 696 -26.80 -34.35 29.61
N ASP A 697 -25.79 -34.25 28.76
CA ASP A 697 -24.42 -33.92 29.12
C ASP A 697 -23.77 -33.03 28.08
N SER A 698 -22.72 -32.28 28.45
CA SER A 698 -21.97 -31.45 27.53
C SER A 698 -20.47 -31.52 27.76
N VAL A 699 -19.70 -31.52 26.70
CA VAL A 699 -18.25 -31.51 26.74
C VAL A 699 -17.76 -30.18 26.14
N ARG A 700 -16.95 -29.44 26.93
CA ARG A 700 -16.32 -28.19 26.51
C ARG A 700 -15.12 -28.48 25.60
N TYR A 701 -15.01 -27.75 24.51
CA TYR A 701 -13.88 -27.76 23.61
C TYR A 701 -13.40 -26.34 23.39
N ASP A 702 -12.10 -26.10 23.54
CA ASP A 702 -11.47 -24.81 23.17
C ASP A 702 -11.35 -24.75 21.64
N VAL A 703 -11.56 -23.56 21.07
CA VAL A 703 -11.52 -23.37 19.61
C VAL A 703 -10.07 -23.40 19.11
N GLY A 704 -9.16 -22.73 19.82
CA GLY A 704 -7.73 -22.68 19.49
C GLY A 704 -7.44 -21.81 18.25
N TRP A 705 -6.39 -22.17 17.51
CA TRP A 705 -5.89 -21.36 16.40
C TRP A 705 -6.81 -21.37 15.18
N LEU A 706 -7.31 -20.18 14.81
CA LEU A 706 -8.12 -19.92 13.63
C LEU A 706 -7.36 -19.03 12.65
N ARG A 707 -7.75 -19.04 11.38
CA ARG A 707 -7.22 -18.13 10.37
C ARG A 707 -7.59 -16.68 10.71
N ARG A 708 -6.63 -15.75 10.57
CA ARG A 708 -6.94 -14.31 10.68
C ARG A 708 -7.69 -13.83 9.42
N PRO A 709 -8.49 -12.76 9.52
CA PRO A 709 -9.20 -12.21 8.36
C PRO A 709 -8.29 -11.84 7.17
N THR A 710 -7.00 -11.59 7.41
CA THR A 710 -5.99 -11.25 6.38
C THR A 710 -5.21 -12.46 5.87
N ASP A 711 -5.56 -13.70 6.26
CA ASP A 711 -4.82 -14.92 5.87
C ASP A 711 -5.03 -15.28 4.40
N ARG A 712 -4.16 -14.76 3.55
CA ARG A 712 -4.08 -15.08 2.13
C ARG A 712 -2.81 -15.87 1.85
N ARG A 713 -2.95 -17.13 1.45
CA ARG A 713 -1.83 -18.07 1.35
C ARG A 713 -0.84 -17.73 0.27
N ILE A 714 -1.30 -17.39 -0.92
CA ILE A 714 -0.46 -17.05 -2.06
C ILE A 714 -0.97 -15.76 -2.67
N THR A 715 -0.06 -14.85 -2.96
CA THR A 715 -0.31 -13.61 -3.68
C THR A 715 0.66 -13.49 -4.84
N PHE A 716 0.19 -12.93 -5.93
CA PHE A 716 1.00 -12.61 -7.11
C PHE A 716 0.64 -11.22 -7.61
N GLY A 717 1.64 -10.42 -7.89
CA GLY A 717 1.51 -9.10 -8.49
C GLY A 717 2.47 -8.95 -9.66
N LEU A 718 1.98 -8.42 -10.78
CA LEU A 718 2.78 -8.09 -11.95
C LEU A 718 2.41 -6.69 -12.43
N TYR A 719 3.40 -5.85 -12.60
CA TYR A 719 3.32 -4.64 -13.40
C TYR A 719 4.40 -4.70 -14.49
N ALA A 720 4.00 -4.49 -15.72
CA ALA A 720 4.93 -4.33 -16.82
C ALA A 720 4.49 -3.19 -17.71
N SER A 721 5.45 -2.46 -18.24
CA SER A 721 5.22 -1.44 -19.25
C SER A 721 6.17 -1.62 -20.42
N ASP A 722 5.74 -1.24 -21.61
CA ASP A 722 6.53 -1.30 -22.83
C ASP A 722 6.17 -0.18 -23.79
N TYR A 723 7.14 0.25 -24.59
CA TYR A 723 6.91 1.11 -25.74
C TYR A 723 6.60 0.24 -26.96
N LEU A 724 5.56 0.58 -27.72
CA LEU A 724 5.18 -0.19 -28.91
C LEU A 724 6.28 -0.11 -29.99
N ALA A 725 6.98 -1.23 -30.17
CA ALA A 725 8.04 -1.43 -31.14
C ALA A 725 9.09 -0.31 -31.13
N THR A 726 9.33 0.33 -32.29
CA THR A 726 10.32 1.39 -32.47
C THR A 726 9.80 2.79 -32.14
N ASN A 727 8.51 2.92 -31.76
CA ASN A 727 7.88 4.22 -31.59
C ASN A 727 7.62 4.55 -30.10
N LYS A 728 8.50 5.34 -29.50
CA LYS A 728 8.39 5.82 -28.10
C LYS A 728 7.17 6.73 -27.84
N ASN A 729 6.40 7.10 -28.87
CA ASN A 729 5.17 7.87 -28.70
C ASN A 729 3.98 7.00 -28.24
N PHE A 730 4.09 5.68 -28.29
CA PHE A 730 3.06 4.76 -27.83
C PHE A 730 3.61 3.88 -26.73
N LYS A 731 2.86 3.78 -25.65
CA LYS A 731 3.20 2.99 -24.47
C LYS A 731 2.03 2.10 -24.08
N ALA A 732 2.31 0.85 -23.77
CA ALA A 732 1.36 -0.10 -23.21
C ALA A 732 1.77 -0.47 -21.78
N TYR A 733 0.80 -0.76 -20.92
CA TYR A 733 1.04 -1.28 -19.56
C TYR A 733 0.00 -2.30 -19.17
N ILE A 734 0.43 -3.23 -18.36
CA ILE A 734 -0.39 -4.27 -17.77
C ILE A 734 -0.16 -4.31 -16.26
N ASN A 735 -1.23 -4.47 -15.53
CA ASN A 735 -1.24 -4.71 -14.09
C ASN A 735 -2.06 -5.96 -13.81
N LEU A 736 -1.45 -7.00 -13.24
CA LEU A 736 -2.12 -8.25 -12.89
C LEU A 736 -1.97 -8.50 -11.39
N LEU A 737 -3.09 -8.77 -10.74
CA LEU A 737 -3.16 -9.14 -9.34
C LEU A 737 -3.88 -10.47 -9.19
N TYR A 738 -3.29 -11.37 -8.43
CA TYR A 738 -3.88 -12.65 -8.04
C TYR A 738 -3.71 -12.87 -6.53
N GLY A 739 -4.71 -13.43 -5.90
CA GLY A 739 -4.64 -13.87 -4.51
C GLY A 739 -5.57 -15.05 -4.25
N THR A 740 -5.06 -16.02 -3.50
CA THR A 740 -5.85 -17.19 -3.08
C THR A 740 -6.98 -16.79 -2.13
N ASN A 741 -7.80 -17.74 -1.81
CA ASN A 741 -8.94 -17.62 -0.90
C ASN A 741 -8.58 -16.91 0.42
N MET A 742 -9.44 -16.01 0.85
CA MET A 742 -9.34 -15.29 2.11
C MET A 742 -10.45 -15.76 3.06
N PRO A 743 -10.18 -15.92 4.37
CA PRO A 743 -11.22 -16.28 5.32
C PRO A 743 -12.26 -15.15 5.47
N TYR A 744 -13.47 -15.54 5.78
CA TYR A 744 -14.57 -14.64 6.06
C TYR A 744 -15.35 -15.13 7.27
N ASN A 745 -15.78 -14.21 8.13
CA ASN A 745 -16.46 -14.56 9.37
C ASN A 745 -17.89 -15.05 9.12
N ILE A 746 -18.26 -16.16 9.77
CA ILE A 746 -19.65 -16.61 9.85
C ILE A 746 -20.27 -15.98 11.11
N PRO A 747 -21.28 -15.12 10.97
CA PRO A 747 -21.87 -14.44 12.12
C PRO A 747 -22.36 -15.41 13.19
N ASN A 748 -22.10 -15.09 14.46
CA ASN A 748 -22.52 -15.85 15.65
C ASN A 748 -22.01 -17.31 15.75
N ALA A 749 -21.00 -17.67 14.95
CA ALA A 749 -20.42 -19.01 14.96
C ALA A 749 -19.05 -19.03 15.62
N VAL A 750 -18.98 -19.21 16.95
CA VAL A 750 -17.72 -19.23 17.71
C VAL A 750 -16.74 -20.27 17.15
N LYS A 751 -17.21 -21.51 16.97
CA LYS A 751 -16.42 -22.63 16.43
C LYS A 751 -15.93 -22.38 14.99
N TYR A 752 -16.72 -21.70 14.19
CA TYR A 752 -16.49 -21.51 12.76
C TYR A 752 -16.17 -20.04 12.42
N ARG A 753 -15.71 -19.27 13.41
CA ARG A 753 -15.22 -17.90 13.16
C ARG A 753 -14.16 -17.93 12.06
N ASN A 754 -14.25 -17.05 11.08
CA ASN A 754 -13.39 -17.04 9.88
C ASN A 754 -13.37 -18.38 9.11
N GLY A 755 -14.44 -19.18 9.23
CA GLY A 755 -14.55 -20.50 8.59
C GLY A 755 -15.08 -20.47 7.17
N ALA A 756 -15.79 -19.42 6.76
CA ALA A 756 -16.14 -19.19 5.36
C ALA A 756 -14.93 -18.68 4.58
N VAL A 757 -14.92 -18.86 3.27
CA VAL A 757 -13.82 -18.41 2.40
C VAL A 757 -14.35 -17.59 1.25
N ILE A 758 -13.73 -16.44 1.01
CA ILE A 758 -13.93 -15.64 -0.19
C ILE A 758 -13.19 -16.32 -1.35
N GLU A 759 -13.80 -16.35 -2.52
CA GLU A 759 -13.20 -16.89 -3.74
C GLU A 759 -11.85 -16.24 -4.07
N PRO A 760 -10.96 -16.94 -4.83
CA PRO A 760 -9.70 -16.39 -5.28
C PRO A 760 -9.91 -15.11 -6.09
N TYR A 761 -9.14 -14.11 -5.77
CA TYR A 761 -9.15 -12.82 -6.43
C TYR A 761 -8.26 -12.83 -7.68
N ILE A 762 -8.79 -12.40 -8.80
CA ILE A 762 -8.03 -12.22 -10.05
C ILE A 762 -8.47 -10.93 -10.72
N ARG A 763 -7.51 -10.07 -11.04
CA ARG A 763 -7.76 -8.83 -11.79
C ARG A 763 -6.62 -8.53 -12.73
N CYS A 764 -6.96 -8.16 -13.94
CA CYS A 764 -6.02 -7.67 -14.95
C CYS A 764 -6.51 -6.34 -15.49
N ASP A 765 -5.68 -5.30 -15.35
CA ASP A 765 -5.91 -3.96 -15.90
C ASP A 765 -4.88 -3.70 -17.00
N VAL A 766 -5.32 -3.14 -18.11
CA VAL A 766 -4.47 -2.85 -19.27
C VAL A 766 -4.64 -1.39 -19.67
N GLY A 767 -3.56 -0.75 -20.07
CA GLY A 767 -3.59 0.63 -20.52
C GLY A 767 -2.71 0.86 -21.74
N PHE A 768 -3.15 1.76 -22.59
CA PHE A 768 -2.42 2.24 -23.77
C PHE A 768 -2.36 3.76 -23.72
N SER A 769 -1.16 4.31 -23.92
CA SER A 769 -0.95 5.76 -23.96
C SER A 769 -0.30 6.18 -25.26
N ALA A 770 -0.77 7.30 -25.78
CA ALA A 770 -0.21 7.96 -26.97
C ALA A 770 0.28 9.36 -26.62
N LEU A 771 1.50 9.70 -27.01
CA LEU A 771 2.07 11.03 -26.90
C LEU A 771 1.55 11.90 -28.06
N LEU A 772 0.64 12.81 -27.74
CA LEU A 772 0.03 13.73 -28.71
C LEU A 772 0.93 14.93 -29.02
N LEU A 773 1.59 15.43 -27.99
CA LEU A 773 2.51 16.57 -28.09
C LEU A 773 3.76 16.31 -27.25
N ASP A 774 4.93 16.60 -27.83
CA ASP A 774 6.23 16.65 -27.15
C ASP A 774 6.82 18.06 -27.20
N GLU A 775 7.86 18.31 -26.41
CA GLU A 775 8.52 19.62 -26.32
C GLU A 775 9.06 20.09 -27.69
N ASP A 776 9.62 19.17 -28.47
CA ASP A 776 10.19 19.50 -29.79
C ASP A 776 9.09 19.93 -30.80
N ARG A 777 7.95 19.22 -30.79
CA ARG A 777 6.79 19.59 -31.62
C ARG A 777 6.13 20.90 -31.18
N SER A 778 6.08 21.14 -29.88
CA SER A 778 5.56 22.35 -29.28
C SER A 778 6.39 23.57 -29.69
N ARG A 779 7.73 23.48 -29.58
CA ARG A 779 8.64 24.60 -29.93
C ARG A 779 8.65 24.93 -31.42
N ARG A 780 8.47 23.97 -32.31
CA ARG A 780 8.43 24.19 -33.77
C ARG A 780 7.22 25.00 -34.25
N ARG A 781 6.16 25.09 -33.45
CA ARG A 781 4.93 25.83 -33.75
C ARG A 781 4.91 27.17 -33.02
N SER A 782 5.59 28.19 -33.56
CA SER A 782 5.81 29.48 -32.90
C SER A 782 4.53 30.24 -32.49
N HIS A 783 3.39 29.99 -33.15
CA HIS A 783 2.10 30.63 -32.90
C HIS A 783 1.06 29.70 -32.25
N SER A 784 1.43 28.54 -31.78
CA SER A 784 0.49 27.58 -31.14
C SER A 784 0.23 27.96 -29.68
N PRO A 785 -1.03 27.96 -29.20
CA PRO A 785 -1.37 28.11 -27.80
C PRO A 785 -0.77 26.99 -26.92
N PHE A 786 -0.34 25.89 -27.53
CA PHE A 786 0.26 24.74 -26.88
C PHE A 786 1.77 24.84 -26.68
N ARG A 787 2.38 25.99 -27.04
CA ARG A 787 3.84 26.21 -26.94
C ARG A 787 4.40 26.05 -25.52
N SER A 788 3.56 26.28 -24.50
CA SER A 788 3.95 26.20 -23.09
C SER A 788 3.94 24.77 -22.54
N PHE A 789 3.44 23.79 -23.29
CA PHE A 789 3.37 22.42 -22.83
C PHE A 789 4.62 21.61 -23.20
N ASN A 790 5.18 20.92 -22.23
CA ASN A 790 6.29 19.97 -22.40
C ASN A 790 5.80 18.65 -22.99
N SER A 791 4.61 18.18 -22.58
CA SER A 791 4.02 16.98 -23.13
C SER A 791 2.50 16.93 -22.93
N ILE A 792 1.80 16.29 -23.87
CA ILE A 792 0.38 15.91 -23.75
C ILE A 792 0.26 14.44 -24.09
N TRP A 793 -0.25 13.65 -23.15
CA TRP A 793 -0.51 12.22 -23.30
C TRP A 793 -2.01 11.95 -23.26
N ALA A 794 -2.49 11.10 -24.13
CA ALA A 794 -3.82 10.51 -24.06
C ALA A 794 -3.69 9.02 -23.76
N SER A 795 -4.49 8.51 -22.84
CA SER A 795 -4.47 7.13 -22.40
C SER A 795 -5.86 6.51 -22.45
N LEU A 796 -5.94 5.28 -22.93
CA LEU A 796 -7.10 4.42 -22.84
C LEU A 796 -6.77 3.28 -21.88
N GLU A 797 -7.53 3.15 -20.80
CA GLU A 797 -7.34 2.15 -19.76
C GLU A 797 -8.58 1.25 -19.68
N VAL A 798 -8.36 -0.05 -19.61
CA VAL A 798 -9.43 -1.05 -19.42
C VAL A 798 -9.16 -1.75 -18.09
N PHE A 799 -9.98 -1.45 -17.10
CA PHE A 799 -9.90 -2.09 -15.80
C PHE A 799 -10.68 -3.39 -15.80
N ASN A 800 -10.13 -4.43 -15.16
CA ASN A 800 -10.68 -5.78 -15.11
C ASN A 800 -11.03 -6.30 -16.52
N ILE A 801 -10.04 -6.37 -17.41
CA ILE A 801 -10.25 -6.77 -18.81
C ILE A 801 -10.85 -8.17 -18.95
N ILE A 802 -10.55 -9.07 -18.00
CA ILE A 802 -11.09 -10.44 -17.95
C ILE A 802 -12.54 -10.49 -17.48
N ASP A 803 -13.11 -9.37 -17.02
CA ASP A 803 -14.49 -9.23 -16.54
C ASP A 803 -14.89 -10.20 -15.43
N ARG A 804 -13.92 -10.57 -14.58
CA ARG A 804 -14.21 -11.45 -13.45
C ARG A 804 -14.91 -10.66 -12.35
N ALA A 805 -16.06 -11.13 -11.94
CA ALA A 805 -16.77 -10.62 -10.78
C ALA A 805 -16.11 -11.12 -9.48
N ASN A 806 -15.19 -10.31 -8.92
CA ASN A 806 -14.52 -10.63 -7.67
C ASN A 806 -15.46 -10.41 -6.47
N THR A 807 -15.54 -11.39 -5.59
CA THR A 807 -16.34 -11.32 -4.35
C THR A 807 -15.57 -10.52 -3.29
N ILE A 808 -16.23 -9.59 -2.61
CA ILE A 808 -15.67 -8.78 -1.54
C ILE A 808 -16.24 -9.13 -0.16
N SER A 809 -17.48 -9.61 -0.11
CA SER A 809 -18.18 -10.00 1.11
C SER A 809 -19.29 -10.98 0.79
N TYR A 810 -19.90 -11.54 1.84
CA TYR A 810 -21.09 -12.38 1.72
C TYR A 810 -22.23 -11.78 2.52
N LEU A 811 -23.45 -11.92 1.97
CA LEU A 811 -24.69 -11.76 2.70
C LEU A 811 -25.12 -13.13 3.21
N PHE A 812 -25.35 -13.27 4.51
CA PHE A 812 -25.82 -14.49 5.15
C PHE A 812 -27.36 -14.44 5.26
N ILE A 813 -28.02 -15.39 4.66
CA ILE A 813 -29.48 -15.53 4.71
C ILE A 813 -29.82 -16.92 5.22
N LYS A 814 -30.87 -17.02 6.04
CA LYS A 814 -31.38 -18.28 6.54
C LYS A 814 -32.72 -18.58 5.88
N ASP A 815 -32.94 -19.86 5.57
CA ASP A 815 -34.26 -20.34 5.20
C ASP A 815 -35.10 -20.64 6.46
N PHE A 816 -36.34 -21.08 6.25
CA PHE A 816 -37.27 -21.45 7.34
C PHE A 816 -36.83 -22.69 8.12
N SER A 817 -35.85 -23.45 7.66
CA SER A 817 -35.21 -24.57 8.38
C SER A 817 -33.92 -24.17 9.09
N ASN A 818 -33.59 -22.85 9.19
CA ASN A 818 -32.37 -22.30 9.73
C ASN A 818 -31.08 -22.67 8.96
N THR A 819 -31.18 -23.19 7.74
CA THR A 819 -30.01 -23.41 6.88
C THR A 819 -29.45 -22.08 6.42
N VAL A 820 -28.14 -21.90 6.60
CA VAL A 820 -27.46 -20.64 6.22
C VAL A 820 -26.95 -20.72 4.79
N TYR A 821 -27.31 -19.74 4.00
CA TYR A 821 -26.83 -19.54 2.63
C TYR A 821 -25.94 -18.32 2.53
N LEU A 822 -24.86 -18.44 1.75
CA LEU A 822 -23.89 -17.38 1.50
C LEU A 822 -24.09 -16.83 0.10
N LEU A 823 -24.51 -15.59 -0.01
CA LEU A 823 -24.65 -14.90 -1.29
C LEU A 823 -23.50 -13.92 -1.50
N PRO A 824 -22.72 -14.09 -2.57
CA PRO A 824 -21.56 -13.24 -2.81
C PRO A 824 -21.99 -11.83 -3.22
N ASN A 825 -21.38 -10.83 -2.57
CA ASN A 825 -21.44 -9.43 -2.98
C ASN A 825 -20.21 -9.14 -3.85
N ARG A 826 -20.43 -8.66 -5.08
CA ARG A 826 -19.40 -8.52 -6.12
C ARG A 826 -19.26 -7.07 -6.55
N LEU A 827 -18.04 -6.59 -6.74
CA LEU A 827 -17.77 -5.17 -6.96
C LEU A 827 -16.91 -4.82 -8.18
N THR A 828 -16.40 -5.75 -8.94
CA THR A 828 -15.40 -5.44 -9.96
C THR A 828 -15.86 -5.64 -11.40
N PRO A 829 -16.73 -4.74 -11.92
CA PRO A 829 -17.10 -4.77 -13.31
C PRO A 829 -15.94 -4.32 -14.19
N ARG A 830 -15.97 -4.72 -15.48
CA ARG A 830 -15.10 -4.11 -16.49
C ARG A 830 -15.46 -2.64 -16.64
N LEU A 831 -14.44 -1.77 -16.57
CA LEU A 831 -14.60 -0.33 -16.80
C LEU A 831 -13.56 0.17 -17.77
N ILE A 832 -14.01 0.96 -18.76
CA ILE A 832 -13.14 1.68 -19.68
C ILE A 832 -12.95 3.08 -19.13
N ASN A 833 -11.71 3.52 -19.02
CA ASN A 833 -11.32 4.87 -18.60
C ASN A 833 -10.51 5.55 -19.69
N PHE A 834 -10.85 6.79 -19.98
CA PHE A 834 -10.08 7.64 -20.88
C PHE A 834 -9.44 8.76 -20.06
N LYS A 835 -8.15 9.00 -20.26
CA LYS A 835 -7.38 9.99 -19.51
C LYS A 835 -6.52 10.83 -20.42
N ILE A 836 -6.53 12.14 -20.20
CA ILE A 836 -5.61 13.10 -20.83
C ILE A 836 -4.77 13.74 -19.74
N VAL A 837 -3.46 13.84 -19.97
CA VAL A 837 -2.50 14.48 -19.06
C VAL A 837 -1.67 15.47 -19.84
N ALA A 838 -1.70 16.73 -19.44
CA ALA A 838 -0.86 17.78 -19.98
C ALA A 838 0.17 18.23 -18.94
N ARG A 839 1.43 18.45 -19.36
CA ARG A 839 2.54 18.92 -18.49
C ARG A 839 3.24 20.09 -19.14
N TRP A 840 3.64 21.10 -18.36
CA TRP A 840 4.34 22.29 -18.78
C TRP A 840 5.49 22.63 -17.87
#